data_923a4846a903ed6808400f565b722eb3
#
_entry.id   923a4846a903ed6808400f565b722eb3
#
_cell.length_a   1.000
_cell.length_b   1.000
_cell.length_c   1.000
_cell.angle_alpha   90.00
_cell.angle_beta   90.00
_cell.angle_gamma   90.00
#
_symmetry.space_group_name_H-M   'P 1'
#
loop_
_entity.id
_entity.type
_entity.pdbx_description
1 polymer ?
#
loop_
_entity_poly.entity_id
_entity_poly.type
_entity_poly.pdbx_seq_one_letter_code
_entity_poly.pdbx_strand_id
1 'polypeptide(L)'
;MAHKRDYKPEDIAFPEQHIVSSELVSEMEKSYIEYAMSVIVGRALPDVRDGLKPVHRRILYAMYEDGLTRDKPYRKCATAVGDVLGRYHPHGDASVYDALVRMAQDFSLRYPLIDGHGNFGDVDGNPPAAYRYTEARLARMADEMLRDIDKDTVDWDPNFDETRKEPRVLPSRIPQLLVNGSSGIAVGMATNIPPHNLREVIGAAVEVLDNPDATLDDLMRHVHGPDFPTKGIIMGRAGIRAAYATGRGKVTIRARTEFEEHGQNRVRIIVNELPYQVNKKMLIKNIAEQVKDKRLDDISDLRDESDRNGMRIVIELKRDANPQVALNKLFAQTQLQSTFSIINLALVDNQRQPKILSLRHILDEYLTFQEEVITRRTKYDLRKARERAHLLEGLLIAQDNIDEVIHIIRTSYDNAKENLMARFGLDDVQAQAILDMRLKALQGLDREKLQNEYDELEKKIEYLVSLLEDPEKLKGVLKDELLAIADKYGDDRKTEIQDVEDEIDMEDLIAEEECVFTLSHNGYIKRTPAAEYRAQSRGGKGVRGMATREEDYVESVFTASTHDFILFFSSRGQVYVRKGYQIPEAGRSARGTNIVNILPLEPEEKISAMLRGKGLQEDDFIMFFTKNGVTKRMSQLELRNVRKNGIRALDIREGDELVQALTTHGSEKLLVVTRGGMAIRFDENDVRPMGRTAAGVRAIRLKDGDEVVAAVRAADEDAAVLTVTENGYGKRTRIGEYSVQNRGGQGLKTYQITQKTGEIVGAKKVTGEEDILLVSDDGTIIRMEAGSISLLGRATQGVRLMRPAEGAHVVAMARTEREVSEEEEAAENAETPVEE
;
A
#
# COMPACT_ATOMS: atom_id res chain seq x y z
N MET A 1 -18.68 11.34 -44.57
CA MET A 1 -18.75 9.98 -45.16
C MET A 1 -17.34 9.62 -45.59
N ALA A 2 -16.65 8.83 -44.78
CA ALA A 2 -15.33 8.32 -45.14
C ALA A 2 -15.54 7.16 -46.10
N HIS A 3 -15.01 7.26 -47.32
CA HIS A 3 -15.00 6.17 -48.28
C HIS A 3 -14.22 5.01 -47.70
N LYS A 4 -14.88 3.87 -47.40
CA LYS A 4 -14.25 2.58 -47.25
C LYS A 4 -13.54 2.28 -48.59
N ARG A 5 -12.23 2.30 -48.59
CA ARG A 5 -11.46 1.69 -49.68
C ARG A 5 -11.49 0.19 -49.40
N ASP A 6 -12.28 -0.53 -50.21
CA ASP A 6 -12.16 -1.98 -50.32
C ASP A 6 -10.85 -2.31 -51.02
N TYR A 7 -9.85 -2.70 -50.24
CA TYR A 7 -8.61 -3.25 -50.82
C TYR A 7 -8.92 -4.63 -51.37
N LYS A 8 -8.66 -4.81 -52.65
CA LYS A 8 -8.72 -6.14 -53.27
C LYS A 8 -7.39 -6.88 -52.99
N PRO A 9 -7.42 -8.22 -52.84
CA PRO A 9 -6.19 -9.01 -52.62
C PRO A 9 -5.10 -8.75 -53.69
N GLU A 10 -5.51 -8.35 -54.87
CA GLU A 10 -4.65 -8.06 -56.04
C GLU A 10 -3.88 -6.74 -55.88
N ASP A 11 -4.29 -5.84 -54.96
CA ASP A 11 -3.62 -4.57 -54.70
C ASP A 11 -2.48 -4.69 -53.65
N ILE A 12 -2.22 -5.89 -53.13
CA ILE A 12 -1.19 -6.17 -52.14
C ILE A 12 0.08 -6.61 -52.83
N ALA A 13 1.15 -5.82 -52.73
CA ALA A 13 2.46 -6.04 -53.36
C ALA A 13 3.20 -7.33 -52.86
N PHE A 14 2.64 -8.04 -51.84
CA PHE A 14 3.23 -9.22 -51.22
C PHE A 14 2.21 -10.36 -51.15
N PRO A 15 2.11 -11.23 -52.13
CA PRO A 15 1.12 -12.30 -52.18
C PRO A 15 1.23 -13.38 -51.09
N GLU A 16 2.34 -13.42 -50.36
CA GLU A 16 2.56 -14.35 -49.24
C GLU A 16 2.22 -13.76 -47.85
N GLN A 17 1.67 -12.54 -47.79
CA GLN A 17 1.23 -11.96 -46.52
C GLN A 17 -0.03 -12.65 -45.99
N HIS A 18 0.06 -13.23 -44.82
CA HIS A 18 -1.10 -13.64 -44.03
C HIS A 18 -1.70 -12.42 -43.34
N ILE A 19 -2.84 -11.94 -43.83
CA ILE A 19 -3.63 -10.90 -43.12
C ILE A 19 -4.40 -11.59 -42.02
N VAL A 20 -3.99 -11.33 -40.79
CA VAL A 20 -4.72 -11.79 -39.60
C VAL A 20 -5.72 -10.72 -39.24
N SER A 21 -7.00 -11.10 -39.09
CA SER A 21 -8.04 -10.20 -38.57
C SER A 21 -7.81 -10.04 -37.07
N SER A 22 -7.54 -8.81 -36.62
CA SER A 22 -7.44 -8.45 -35.21
C SER A 22 -8.58 -7.49 -34.84
N GLU A 23 -9.24 -7.77 -33.74
CA GLU A 23 -10.32 -6.93 -33.23
C GLU A 23 -9.68 -5.70 -32.57
N LEU A 24 -10.05 -4.49 -32.99
CA LEU A 24 -9.45 -3.23 -32.52
C LEU A 24 -9.52 -3.08 -31.00
N VAL A 25 -10.65 -3.48 -30.39
CA VAL A 25 -10.83 -3.38 -28.91
C VAL A 25 -9.83 -4.28 -28.19
N SER A 26 -9.72 -5.54 -28.61
CA SER A 26 -8.78 -6.51 -28.01
C SER A 26 -7.32 -6.08 -28.16
N GLU A 27 -6.96 -5.53 -29.33
CA GLU A 27 -5.59 -5.03 -29.57
C GLU A 27 -5.29 -3.79 -28.72
N MET A 28 -6.26 -2.88 -28.58
CA MET A 28 -6.13 -1.70 -27.74
C MET A 28 -6.01 -2.08 -26.26
N GLU A 29 -6.82 -3.00 -25.75
CA GLU A 29 -6.74 -3.50 -24.37
C GLU A 29 -5.39 -4.11 -24.08
N LYS A 30 -4.90 -5.01 -24.95
CA LYS A 30 -3.61 -5.66 -24.83
C LYS A 30 -2.46 -4.65 -24.83
N SER A 31 -2.41 -3.77 -25.81
CA SER A 31 -1.38 -2.74 -25.94
C SER A 31 -1.39 -1.76 -24.76
N TYR A 32 -2.58 -1.41 -24.23
CA TYR A 32 -2.68 -0.55 -23.06
C TYR A 32 -2.17 -1.22 -21.79
N ILE A 33 -2.46 -2.52 -21.60
CA ILE A 33 -1.95 -3.30 -20.47
C ILE A 33 -0.42 -3.40 -20.54
N GLU A 34 0.13 -3.70 -21.70
CA GLU A 34 1.59 -3.77 -21.91
C GLU A 34 2.26 -2.42 -21.63
N TYR A 35 1.69 -1.33 -22.11
CA TYR A 35 2.16 0.02 -21.82
C TYR A 35 2.07 0.34 -20.31
N ALA A 36 0.94 0.06 -19.68
CA ALA A 36 0.74 0.29 -18.25
C ALA A 36 1.76 -0.48 -17.41
N MET A 37 1.98 -1.76 -17.71
CA MET A 37 2.98 -2.59 -17.03
C MET A 37 4.40 -2.03 -17.23
N SER A 38 4.74 -1.62 -18.44
CA SER A 38 6.05 -1.01 -18.73
C SER A 38 6.26 0.28 -17.93
N VAL A 39 5.24 1.13 -17.79
CA VAL A 39 5.33 2.36 -16.99
C VAL A 39 5.40 2.06 -15.50
N ILE A 40 4.61 1.11 -14.99
CA ILE A 40 4.57 0.76 -13.57
C ILE A 40 5.90 0.17 -13.11
N VAL A 41 6.37 -0.89 -13.78
CA VAL A 41 7.56 -1.64 -13.38
C VAL A 41 8.84 -1.01 -13.90
N GLY A 42 8.86 -0.58 -15.16
CA GLY A 42 10.08 -0.13 -15.86
C GLY A 42 10.39 1.36 -15.75
N ARG A 43 9.53 2.19 -15.10
CA ARG A 43 9.72 3.64 -15.15
C ARG A 43 9.38 4.40 -13.88
N ALA A 44 8.15 4.27 -13.36
CA ALA A 44 7.59 5.22 -12.41
C ALA A 44 7.78 4.84 -10.93
N LEU A 45 7.76 3.55 -10.62
CA LEU A 45 7.80 3.08 -9.24
C LEU A 45 9.19 2.63 -8.81
N PRO A 46 9.59 2.91 -7.56
CA PRO A 46 10.83 2.41 -6.98
C PRO A 46 10.70 0.94 -6.55
N ASP A 47 11.81 0.21 -6.56
CA ASP A 47 11.93 -1.08 -5.89
C ASP A 47 12.05 -0.87 -4.37
N VAL A 48 11.36 -1.66 -3.56
CA VAL A 48 11.38 -1.52 -2.09
C VAL A 48 12.77 -1.79 -1.51
N ARG A 49 13.57 -2.64 -2.15
CA ARG A 49 14.89 -3.10 -1.66
C ARG A 49 15.97 -2.03 -1.77
N ASP A 50 16.08 -1.35 -2.92
CA ASP A 50 17.10 -0.31 -3.15
C ASP A 50 16.54 1.11 -3.27
N GLY A 51 15.21 1.28 -3.21
CA GLY A 51 14.54 2.57 -3.26
C GLY A 51 14.69 3.33 -4.58
N LEU A 52 15.17 2.69 -5.63
CA LEU A 52 15.52 3.34 -6.90
C LEU A 52 14.52 2.98 -8.01
N LYS A 53 14.31 3.94 -8.89
CA LYS A 53 13.70 3.69 -10.20
C LYS A 53 14.78 3.20 -11.17
N PRO A 54 14.39 2.52 -12.25
CA PRO A 54 15.36 2.00 -13.22
C PRO A 54 16.36 3.04 -13.74
N VAL A 55 15.91 4.26 -14.05
CA VAL A 55 16.81 5.33 -14.54
C VAL A 55 17.89 5.70 -13.53
N HIS A 56 17.54 5.84 -12.25
CA HIS A 56 18.50 6.18 -11.19
C HIS A 56 19.51 5.06 -10.98
N ARG A 57 19.04 3.81 -10.96
CA ARG A 57 19.88 2.62 -10.81
C ARG A 57 20.90 2.51 -11.95
N ARG A 58 20.44 2.73 -13.19
CA ARG A 58 21.29 2.70 -14.38
C ARG A 58 22.34 3.81 -14.41
N ILE A 59 21.98 5.02 -13.93
CA ILE A 59 22.93 6.14 -13.81
C ILE A 59 24.03 5.78 -12.81
N LEU A 60 23.68 5.33 -11.60
CA LEU A 60 24.64 4.98 -10.56
C LEU A 60 25.56 3.84 -10.98
N TYR A 61 24.99 2.82 -11.63
CA TYR A 61 25.75 1.67 -12.09
C TYR A 61 26.69 2.03 -13.26
N ALA A 62 26.24 2.79 -14.25
CA ALA A 62 27.09 3.22 -15.36
C ALA A 62 28.27 4.10 -14.88
N MET A 63 28.01 5.03 -13.95
CA MET A 63 29.06 5.85 -13.34
C MET A 63 30.06 5.02 -12.53
N TYR A 64 29.61 3.98 -11.85
CA TYR A 64 30.47 3.02 -11.15
C TYR A 64 31.35 2.22 -12.13
N GLU A 65 30.75 1.66 -13.18
CA GLU A 65 31.45 0.91 -14.23
C GLU A 65 32.55 1.75 -14.91
N ASP A 66 32.28 3.06 -15.13
CA ASP A 66 33.24 4.00 -15.70
C ASP A 66 34.29 4.53 -14.68
N GLY A 67 34.24 4.04 -13.45
CA GLY A 67 35.14 4.43 -12.38
C GLY A 67 35.02 5.90 -11.95
N LEU A 68 33.82 6.50 -12.10
CA LEU A 68 33.53 7.88 -11.66
C LEU A 68 33.25 7.92 -10.15
N THR A 69 34.12 7.29 -9.39
CA THR A 69 34.02 7.23 -7.94
C THR A 69 34.48 8.54 -7.30
N ARG A 70 34.12 8.73 -6.03
CA ARG A 70 34.42 9.96 -5.28
C ARG A 70 35.89 10.35 -5.23
N ASP A 71 36.79 9.39 -5.22
CA ASP A 71 38.25 9.58 -5.17
C ASP A 71 38.84 10.01 -6.52
N LYS A 72 38.07 9.99 -7.58
CA LYS A 72 38.47 10.37 -8.94
C LYS A 72 38.07 11.80 -9.28
N PRO A 73 38.72 12.42 -10.28
CA PRO A 73 38.33 13.73 -10.78
C PRO A 73 36.91 13.73 -11.35
N TYR A 74 36.25 14.89 -11.30
CA TYR A 74 34.99 15.10 -11.98
C TYR A 74 35.11 14.88 -13.49
N ARG A 75 34.04 14.36 -14.10
CA ARG A 75 33.90 14.28 -15.55
C ARG A 75 32.65 15.00 -16.02
N LYS A 76 32.63 15.44 -17.28
CA LYS A 76 31.46 16.08 -17.89
C LYS A 76 30.22 15.19 -17.76
N CYS A 77 29.08 15.77 -17.36
CA CYS A 77 27.81 15.05 -17.30
C CYS A 77 27.44 14.45 -18.66
N ALA A 78 27.90 15.09 -19.77
CA ALA A 78 27.69 14.56 -21.11
C ALA A 78 28.25 13.14 -21.29
N THR A 79 29.38 12.82 -20.66
CA THR A 79 29.94 11.45 -20.70
C THR A 79 29.02 10.47 -19.98
N ALA A 80 28.67 10.74 -18.72
CA ALA A 80 27.81 9.87 -17.94
C ALA A 80 26.43 9.65 -18.60
N VAL A 81 25.82 10.73 -19.11
CA VAL A 81 24.54 10.64 -19.82
C VAL A 81 24.66 9.80 -21.10
N GLY A 82 25.73 10.01 -21.87
CA GLY A 82 25.99 9.25 -23.10
C GLY A 82 26.19 7.75 -22.82
N ASP A 83 26.93 7.40 -21.79
CA ASP A 83 27.19 6.01 -21.41
C ASP A 83 25.90 5.31 -20.93
N VAL A 84 25.06 6.01 -20.15
CA VAL A 84 23.75 5.49 -19.71
C VAL A 84 22.83 5.23 -20.91
N LEU A 85 22.74 6.17 -21.85
CA LEU A 85 21.92 6.05 -23.06
C LEU A 85 22.38 4.91 -23.95
N GLY A 86 23.68 4.86 -24.20
CA GLY A 86 24.24 3.88 -25.13
C GLY A 86 24.27 2.45 -24.59
N ARG A 87 24.28 2.27 -23.27
CA ARG A 87 24.45 0.95 -22.66
C ARG A 87 23.21 0.39 -21.99
N TYR A 88 22.37 1.23 -21.36
CA TYR A 88 21.34 0.75 -20.44
C TYR A 88 19.96 1.36 -20.60
N HIS A 89 19.86 2.64 -21.03
CA HIS A 89 18.58 3.37 -20.96
C HIS A 89 18.26 4.07 -22.29
N PRO A 90 17.65 3.37 -23.28
CA PRO A 90 17.40 3.88 -24.63
C PRO A 90 16.23 4.86 -24.69
N HIS A 91 16.32 5.98 -23.95
CA HIS A 91 15.32 7.06 -23.89
C HIS A 91 15.96 8.43 -24.13
N GLY A 92 15.19 9.53 -24.03
CA GLY A 92 15.73 10.86 -24.27
C GLY A 92 16.82 11.27 -23.26
N ASP A 93 17.87 11.93 -23.76
CA ASP A 93 19.02 12.43 -22.99
C ASP A 93 18.61 13.43 -21.89
N ALA A 94 17.62 14.29 -22.17
CA ALA A 94 17.10 15.23 -21.20
C ALA A 94 16.56 14.51 -19.94
N SER A 95 15.84 13.40 -20.12
CA SER A 95 15.29 12.66 -18.98
C SER A 95 16.35 12.03 -18.09
N VAL A 96 17.43 11.54 -18.69
CA VAL A 96 18.58 10.97 -17.96
C VAL A 96 19.34 12.08 -17.23
N TYR A 97 19.58 13.21 -17.93
CA TYR A 97 20.25 14.33 -17.32
C TYR A 97 19.46 14.94 -16.15
N ASP A 98 18.16 15.12 -16.29
CA ASP A 98 17.28 15.63 -15.23
C ASP A 98 17.27 14.70 -13.99
N ALA A 99 17.29 13.38 -14.20
CA ALA A 99 17.41 12.41 -13.12
C ALA A 99 18.78 12.52 -12.42
N LEU A 100 19.87 12.63 -13.17
CA LEU A 100 21.22 12.83 -12.65
C LEU A 100 21.31 14.14 -11.84
N VAL A 101 20.79 15.22 -12.37
CA VAL A 101 20.76 16.54 -11.71
C VAL A 101 20.02 16.47 -10.39
N ARG A 102 18.85 15.84 -10.38
CA ARG A 102 18.02 15.71 -9.17
C ARG A 102 18.76 14.94 -8.07
N MET A 103 19.56 13.92 -8.41
CA MET A 103 20.36 13.17 -7.47
C MET A 103 21.54 13.98 -6.89
N ALA A 104 21.92 15.10 -7.52
CA ALA A 104 22.97 16.00 -7.06
C ALA A 104 22.45 17.21 -6.26
N GLN A 105 21.13 17.49 -6.31
CA GLN A 105 20.52 18.63 -5.64
C GLN A 105 20.33 18.35 -4.14
N ASP A 106 20.95 19.17 -3.28
CA ASP A 106 20.85 19.08 -1.82
C ASP A 106 19.50 19.54 -1.25
N PHE A 107 18.69 20.25 -2.07
CA PHE A 107 17.32 20.64 -1.75
C PHE A 107 16.26 19.66 -2.28
N SER A 108 16.65 18.69 -3.12
CA SER A 108 15.77 17.64 -3.65
C SER A 108 15.94 16.32 -2.91
N LEU A 109 17.18 15.90 -2.64
CA LEU A 109 17.49 14.70 -1.88
C LEU A 109 18.01 15.04 -0.49
N ARG A 110 17.56 14.27 0.50
CA ARG A 110 18.05 14.43 1.89
C ARG A 110 19.52 14.03 2.01
N TYR A 111 19.95 13.03 1.27
CA TYR A 111 21.33 12.56 1.13
C TYR A 111 21.67 12.38 -0.36
N PRO A 112 22.28 13.37 -1.00
CA PRO A 112 22.63 13.31 -2.43
C PRO A 112 23.49 12.09 -2.77
N LEU A 113 23.21 11.48 -3.93
CA LEU A 113 23.94 10.32 -4.45
C LEU A 113 25.00 10.71 -5.51
N ILE A 114 24.87 11.91 -6.05
CA ILE A 114 25.80 12.48 -7.05
C ILE A 114 26.45 13.71 -6.44
N ASP A 115 27.75 13.84 -6.64
CA ASP A 115 28.54 15.02 -6.34
C ASP A 115 28.72 15.82 -7.63
N GLY A 116 28.02 16.97 -7.71
CA GLY A 116 27.98 17.81 -8.90
C GLY A 116 28.88 19.03 -8.77
N HIS A 117 29.52 19.42 -9.90
CA HIS A 117 30.33 20.64 -10.02
C HIS A 117 29.81 21.52 -11.17
N GLY A 118 29.43 22.74 -10.83
CA GLY A 118 28.78 23.69 -11.76
C GLY A 118 27.38 24.08 -11.31
N ASN A 119 26.55 24.56 -12.23
CA ASN A 119 25.16 24.94 -11.95
C ASN A 119 24.21 23.76 -12.15
N PHE A 120 23.69 23.23 -11.07
CA PHE A 120 22.71 22.14 -11.01
C PHE A 120 21.28 22.61 -10.69
N GLY A 121 20.98 23.89 -10.96
CA GLY A 121 19.69 24.47 -10.62
C GLY A 121 19.64 24.97 -9.17
N ASP A 122 18.52 25.58 -8.79
CA ASP A 122 18.30 26.16 -7.48
C ASP A 122 16.83 26.06 -7.02
N VAL A 123 16.57 26.51 -5.79
CA VAL A 123 15.20 26.52 -5.20
C VAL A 123 14.26 27.53 -5.86
N ASP A 124 14.76 28.44 -6.69
CA ASP A 124 13.97 29.36 -7.51
C ASP A 124 13.40 28.69 -8.77
N GLY A 125 13.80 27.43 -9.02
CA GLY A 125 13.40 26.66 -10.18
C GLY A 125 14.14 27.07 -11.46
N ASN A 126 15.30 27.73 -11.32
CA ASN A 126 16.16 27.94 -12.47
C ASN A 126 16.71 26.59 -12.94
N PRO A 127 16.71 26.33 -14.27
CA PRO A 127 17.19 25.05 -14.78
C PRO A 127 18.70 24.91 -14.59
N PRO A 128 19.22 23.67 -14.54
CA PRO A 128 20.65 23.42 -14.56
C PRO A 128 21.26 23.91 -15.87
N ALA A 129 22.55 24.20 -15.86
CA ALA A 129 23.30 24.43 -17.08
C ALA A 129 23.30 23.16 -17.95
N ALA A 130 23.45 23.32 -19.29
CA ALA A 130 23.47 22.17 -20.18
C ALA A 130 24.60 21.18 -19.79
N TYR A 131 24.33 19.87 -19.94
CA TYR A 131 25.19 18.78 -19.49
C TYR A 131 26.64 18.81 -20.06
N ARG A 132 26.90 19.56 -21.13
CA ARG A 132 28.24 19.80 -21.65
C ARG A 132 29.08 20.73 -20.77
N TYR A 133 28.46 21.52 -19.89
CA TYR A 133 29.17 22.45 -18.98
C TYR A 133 29.32 21.87 -17.57
N THR A 134 28.33 21.13 -17.09
CA THR A 134 28.34 20.55 -15.77
C THR A 134 29.23 19.31 -15.68
N GLU A 135 29.75 19.04 -14.50
CA GLU A 135 30.58 17.87 -14.20
C GLU A 135 30.02 17.13 -13.00
N ALA A 136 30.23 15.81 -12.94
CA ALA A 136 29.73 14.97 -11.88
C ALA A 136 30.65 13.80 -11.56
N ARG A 137 30.50 13.25 -10.37
CA ARG A 137 31.03 11.98 -9.90
C ARG A 137 30.08 11.40 -8.85
N LEU A 138 30.27 10.16 -8.44
CA LEU A 138 29.49 9.56 -7.35
C LEU A 138 29.79 10.25 -6.02
N ALA A 139 28.75 10.48 -5.23
CA ALA A 139 28.85 10.97 -3.87
C ALA A 139 29.21 9.85 -2.88
N ARG A 140 29.58 10.22 -1.66
CA ARG A 140 29.93 9.23 -0.60
C ARG A 140 28.83 8.21 -0.32
N MET A 141 27.57 8.65 -0.37
CA MET A 141 26.42 7.79 -0.08
C MET A 141 26.22 6.75 -1.18
N ALA A 142 26.58 7.06 -2.42
CA ALA A 142 26.48 6.12 -3.53
C ALA A 142 27.47 4.94 -3.38
N ASP A 143 28.59 5.13 -2.68
CA ASP A 143 29.51 4.02 -2.38
C ASP A 143 28.83 2.92 -1.57
N GLU A 144 27.94 3.30 -0.63
CA GLU A 144 27.19 2.32 0.18
C GLU A 144 26.03 1.68 -0.59
N MET A 145 25.52 2.35 -1.65
CA MET A 145 24.52 1.76 -2.54
C MET A 145 25.10 0.67 -3.44
N LEU A 146 26.36 0.83 -3.88
CA LEU A 146 27.05 -0.02 -4.86
C LEU A 146 28.00 -1.03 -4.25
N ARG A 147 28.27 -0.91 -2.94
CA ARG A 147 29.24 -1.71 -2.25
C ARG A 147 28.96 -3.21 -2.39
N ASP A 148 30.02 -3.97 -2.67
CA ASP A 148 29.98 -5.43 -2.88
C ASP A 148 29.13 -5.88 -4.10
N ILE A 149 28.83 -5.00 -5.06
CA ILE A 149 28.07 -5.36 -6.28
C ILE A 149 28.83 -6.42 -7.13
N ASP A 150 30.15 -6.42 -7.07
CA ASP A 150 31.01 -7.35 -7.80
C ASP A 150 31.13 -8.73 -7.12
N LYS A 151 30.49 -8.91 -5.97
CA LYS A 151 30.53 -10.15 -5.17
C LYS A 151 29.29 -11.03 -5.33
N ASP A 152 28.62 -10.96 -6.48
CA ASP A 152 27.44 -11.79 -6.80
C ASP A 152 26.29 -11.61 -5.79
N THR A 153 26.15 -10.40 -5.27
CA THR A 153 25.17 -10.06 -4.21
C THR A 153 23.76 -9.84 -4.73
N VAL A 154 23.61 -9.53 -6.02
CA VAL A 154 22.35 -9.21 -6.67
C VAL A 154 22.18 -9.98 -7.97
N ASP A 155 20.96 -10.04 -8.47
CA ASP A 155 20.63 -10.62 -9.76
C ASP A 155 20.90 -9.64 -10.89
N TRP A 156 21.21 -10.19 -12.06
CA TRP A 156 21.57 -9.45 -13.26
C TRP A 156 20.62 -9.81 -14.40
N ASP A 157 20.11 -8.78 -15.07
CA ASP A 157 19.31 -8.92 -16.27
C ASP A 157 20.12 -8.49 -17.52
N PRO A 158 19.80 -9.00 -18.70
CA PRO A 158 20.35 -8.44 -19.93
C PRO A 158 19.85 -6.99 -20.11
N ASN A 159 20.68 -6.13 -20.69
CA ASN A 159 20.28 -4.79 -21.11
C ASN A 159 19.33 -4.87 -22.33
N PHE A 160 18.88 -3.71 -22.84
CA PHE A 160 17.89 -3.63 -23.93
C PHE A 160 18.32 -4.28 -25.26
N ASP A 161 19.62 -4.41 -25.55
CA ASP A 161 20.18 -5.01 -26.76
C ASP A 161 20.89 -6.34 -26.50
N GLU A 162 20.79 -6.89 -25.28
CA GLU A 162 21.40 -8.14 -24.82
C GLU A 162 22.94 -8.21 -24.93
N THR A 163 23.60 -7.06 -25.17
CA THR A 163 25.08 -7.01 -25.29
C THR A 163 25.76 -6.92 -23.94
N ARG A 164 25.06 -6.49 -22.89
CA ARG A 164 25.56 -6.29 -21.54
C ARG A 164 24.56 -6.78 -20.50
N LYS A 165 25.01 -6.82 -19.24
CA LYS A 165 24.15 -7.09 -18.10
C LYS A 165 24.01 -5.85 -17.25
N GLU A 166 22.83 -5.63 -16.71
CA GLU A 166 22.55 -4.59 -15.72
C GLU A 166 22.05 -5.22 -14.43
N PRO A 167 22.33 -4.61 -13.26
CA PRO A 167 21.85 -5.14 -12.01
C PRO A 167 20.33 -4.89 -11.89
N ARG A 168 19.58 -5.92 -11.52
CA ARG A 168 18.14 -5.81 -11.28
C ARG A 168 17.85 -4.87 -10.12
N VAL A 169 18.70 -4.87 -9.12
CA VAL A 169 18.66 -4.04 -7.91
C VAL A 169 20.10 -3.81 -7.42
N LEU A 170 20.36 -2.70 -6.76
CA LEU A 170 21.66 -2.46 -6.13
C LEU A 170 21.71 -3.11 -4.73
N PRO A 171 22.89 -3.49 -4.22
CA PRO A 171 23.04 -4.06 -2.87
C PRO A 171 22.52 -3.15 -1.75
N SER A 172 22.60 -1.83 -1.95
CA SER A 172 21.98 -0.79 -1.13
C SER A 172 22.08 -1.01 0.39
N ARG A 173 23.24 -0.80 0.97
CA ARG A 173 23.44 -0.95 2.42
C ARG A 173 22.71 0.08 3.28
N ILE A 174 22.08 1.07 2.65
CA ILE A 174 21.23 2.06 3.29
C ILE A 174 19.78 1.82 2.92
N PRO A 175 18.82 2.07 3.80
CA PRO A 175 17.40 1.98 3.49
C PRO A 175 16.95 3.17 2.63
N GLN A 176 17.45 3.22 1.40
CA GLN A 176 17.35 4.34 0.45
C GLN A 176 15.91 4.80 0.23
N LEU A 177 14.94 3.87 0.15
CA LEU A 177 13.54 4.19 -0.08
C LEU A 177 12.99 5.16 0.98
N LEU A 178 13.33 4.96 2.25
CA LEU A 178 12.92 5.82 3.35
C LEU A 178 13.83 7.05 3.48
N VAL A 179 15.12 6.88 3.32
CA VAL A 179 16.11 7.93 3.58
C VAL A 179 15.99 9.08 2.59
N ASN A 180 15.86 8.81 1.29
CA ASN A 180 15.69 9.84 0.27
C ASN A 180 14.26 9.94 -0.27
N GLY A 181 13.42 8.97 0.02
CA GLY A 181 12.07 8.91 -0.52
C GLY A 181 12.03 8.67 -2.02
N SER A 182 10.83 8.72 -2.59
CA SER A 182 10.61 8.64 -4.03
C SER A 182 9.26 9.24 -4.40
N SER A 183 9.17 9.90 -5.54
CA SER A 183 7.90 10.37 -6.08
C SER A 183 7.75 9.94 -7.54
N GLY A 184 6.56 9.48 -7.96
CA GLY A 184 6.32 9.04 -9.32
C GLY A 184 4.85 8.86 -9.62
N ILE A 185 4.51 9.08 -10.89
CA ILE A 185 3.15 8.93 -11.42
C ILE A 185 3.19 7.79 -12.43
N ALA A 186 2.47 6.72 -12.15
CA ALA A 186 2.28 5.60 -13.05
C ALA A 186 0.85 5.58 -13.62
N VAL A 187 0.52 4.56 -14.38
CA VAL A 187 -0.85 4.38 -14.89
C VAL A 187 -1.75 3.87 -13.76
N GLY A 188 -2.75 4.66 -13.42
CA GLY A 188 -3.74 4.30 -12.38
C GLY A 188 -3.23 4.36 -10.93
N MET A 189 -1.97 4.75 -10.70
CA MET A 189 -1.39 4.83 -9.35
C MET A 189 -0.25 5.83 -9.29
N ALA A 190 0.05 6.32 -8.08
CA ALA A 190 1.16 7.21 -7.83
C ALA A 190 1.86 6.84 -6.53
N THR A 191 3.15 7.13 -6.46
CA THR A 191 3.96 7.04 -5.24
C THR A 191 4.46 8.40 -4.83
N ASN A 192 4.48 8.67 -3.53
CA ASN A 192 5.03 9.90 -2.96
C ASN A 192 5.54 9.61 -1.54
N ILE A 193 6.75 9.09 -1.46
CA ILE A 193 7.40 8.68 -0.22
C ILE A 193 8.32 9.81 0.23
N PRO A 194 8.13 10.36 1.45
CA PRO A 194 8.97 11.44 1.95
C PRO A 194 10.34 10.94 2.37
N PRO A 195 11.36 11.80 2.37
CA PRO A 195 12.67 11.49 2.93
C PRO A 195 12.65 11.47 4.47
N HIS A 196 13.61 10.75 5.07
CA HIS A 196 13.75 10.60 6.51
C HIS A 196 15.20 10.75 6.97
N ASN A 197 15.40 10.97 8.25
CA ASN A 197 16.72 10.99 8.84
C ASN A 197 17.36 9.60 8.89
N LEU A 198 18.61 9.48 8.49
CA LEU A 198 19.32 8.20 8.38
C LEU A 198 19.45 7.48 9.72
N ARG A 199 19.82 8.21 10.79
CA ARG A 199 19.96 7.63 12.14
C ARG A 199 18.64 7.10 12.66
N GLU A 200 17.55 7.82 12.42
CA GLU A 200 16.22 7.42 12.84
C GLU A 200 15.76 6.13 12.13
N VAL A 201 15.94 6.06 10.82
CA VAL A 201 15.55 4.88 10.03
C VAL A 201 16.39 3.66 10.39
N ILE A 202 17.71 3.84 10.55
CA ILE A 202 18.59 2.75 10.98
C ILE A 202 18.24 2.31 12.41
N GLY A 203 17.92 3.25 13.31
CA GLY A 203 17.48 2.92 14.66
C GLY A 203 16.22 2.04 14.64
N ALA A 204 15.24 2.36 13.81
CA ALA A 204 14.05 1.52 13.64
C ALA A 204 14.36 0.16 12.98
N ALA A 205 15.27 0.11 12.02
CA ALA A 205 15.71 -1.14 11.42
C ALA A 205 16.39 -2.08 12.44
N VAL A 206 17.22 -1.52 13.31
CA VAL A 206 17.86 -2.25 14.41
C VAL A 206 16.83 -2.73 15.43
N GLU A 207 15.83 -1.92 15.76
CA GLU A 207 14.73 -2.32 16.64
C GLU A 207 13.98 -3.55 16.09
N VAL A 208 13.73 -3.58 14.77
CA VAL A 208 13.09 -4.75 14.13
C VAL A 208 13.97 -5.99 14.17
N LEU A 209 15.31 -5.84 14.06
CA LEU A 209 16.25 -6.97 14.16
C LEU A 209 16.28 -7.56 15.59
N ASP A 210 16.29 -6.67 16.61
CA ASP A 210 16.35 -7.06 18.02
C ASP A 210 15.00 -7.57 18.52
N ASN A 211 13.89 -7.04 17.99
CA ASN A 211 12.53 -7.37 18.39
C ASN A 211 11.64 -7.62 17.15
N PRO A 212 11.54 -8.86 16.67
CA PRO A 212 10.69 -9.21 15.53
C PRO A 212 9.21 -8.87 15.71
N ASP A 213 8.72 -8.71 16.94
CA ASP A 213 7.34 -8.35 17.27
C ASP A 213 7.16 -6.84 17.55
N ALA A 214 8.16 -6.01 17.23
CA ALA A 214 8.12 -4.56 17.43
C ALA A 214 6.84 -3.95 16.83
N THR A 215 6.14 -3.17 17.64
CA THR A 215 4.91 -2.47 17.25
C THR A 215 5.22 -1.18 16.50
N LEU A 216 4.19 -0.55 15.91
CA LEU A 216 4.35 0.77 15.30
C LEU A 216 4.86 1.80 16.32
N ASP A 217 4.39 1.73 17.56
CA ASP A 217 4.81 2.67 18.61
C ASP A 217 6.29 2.50 18.97
N ASP A 218 6.81 1.28 18.96
CA ASP A 218 8.22 1.02 19.17
C ASP A 218 9.07 1.63 18.03
N LEU A 219 8.63 1.45 16.78
CA LEU A 219 9.31 2.04 15.62
C LEU A 219 9.27 3.58 15.64
N MET A 220 8.16 4.17 16.07
CA MET A 220 8.00 5.63 16.15
C MET A 220 8.78 6.28 17.30
N ARG A 221 9.35 5.51 18.21
CA ARG A 221 10.36 6.02 19.17
C ARG A 221 11.67 6.39 18.48
N HIS A 222 11.98 5.73 17.37
CA HIS A 222 13.15 5.98 16.55
C HIS A 222 12.84 6.92 15.39
N VAL A 223 11.83 6.60 14.58
CA VAL A 223 11.43 7.42 13.41
C VAL A 223 10.32 8.36 13.82
N HIS A 224 10.68 9.60 14.10
CA HIS A 224 9.71 10.62 14.56
C HIS A 224 8.81 11.12 13.43
N GLY A 225 9.29 11.15 12.19
CA GLY A 225 8.56 11.61 11.02
C GLY A 225 9.46 11.88 9.82
N PRO A 226 8.90 12.37 8.70
CA PRO A 226 9.68 12.82 7.56
C PRO A 226 10.73 13.87 7.95
N ASP A 227 11.85 13.88 7.24
CA ASP A 227 12.95 14.83 7.45
C ASP A 227 13.37 15.44 6.10
N PHE A 228 12.82 16.59 5.78
CA PHE A 228 12.98 17.22 4.48
C PHE A 228 14.30 17.97 4.35
N PRO A 229 14.97 17.93 3.19
CA PRO A 229 16.22 18.64 2.95
C PRO A 229 16.07 20.17 3.06
N THR A 230 14.89 20.70 2.74
CA THR A 230 14.55 22.14 2.83
C THR A 230 14.12 22.56 4.23
N LYS A 231 14.24 21.67 5.22
CA LYS A 231 13.87 21.92 6.62
C LYS A 231 12.34 22.14 6.79
N GLY A 232 11.93 23.29 7.35
CA GLY A 232 10.54 23.61 7.63
C GLY A 232 10.02 22.95 8.91
N ILE A 233 8.70 23.11 9.16
CA ILE A 233 8.05 22.63 10.37
C ILE A 233 6.87 21.74 9.97
N ILE A 234 6.83 20.54 10.48
CA ILE A 234 5.67 19.64 10.35
C ILE A 234 4.69 19.95 11.47
N MET A 235 3.43 20.12 11.12
CA MET A 235 2.34 20.43 12.04
C MET A 235 1.55 19.17 12.36
N GLY A 236 1.65 18.69 13.61
CA GLY A 236 0.96 17.51 14.12
C GLY A 236 1.59 16.17 13.75
N ARG A 237 1.27 15.12 14.49
CA ARG A 237 1.80 13.74 14.35
C ARG A 237 0.79 12.74 13.77
N ALA A 238 -0.50 13.07 13.79
CA ALA A 238 -1.56 12.16 13.36
C ALA A 238 -1.38 11.68 11.91
N GLY A 239 -1.07 12.60 10.98
CA GLY A 239 -0.80 12.27 9.59
C GLY A 239 0.43 11.40 9.38
N ILE A 240 1.47 11.58 10.20
CA ILE A 240 2.68 10.73 10.20
C ILE A 240 2.32 9.32 10.66
N ARG A 241 1.62 9.21 11.81
CA ARG A 241 1.19 7.92 12.37
C ARG A 241 0.32 7.14 11.37
N ALA A 242 -0.59 7.82 10.72
CA ALA A 242 -1.43 7.27 9.68
C ALA A 242 -0.62 6.70 8.52
N ALA A 243 0.33 7.48 8.00
CA ALA A 243 1.19 7.06 6.90
C ALA A 243 2.03 5.83 7.27
N TYR A 244 2.55 5.78 8.49
CA TYR A 244 3.38 4.66 8.94
C TYR A 244 2.55 3.39 9.24
N ALA A 245 1.31 3.55 9.68
CA ALA A 245 0.40 2.43 9.91
C ALA A 245 -0.14 1.81 8.60
N THR A 246 -0.58 2.67 7.68
CA THR A 246 -1.37 2.24 6.50
C THR A 246 -0.66 2.40 5.17
N GLY A 247 0.48 3.12 5.13
CA GLY A 247 1.15 3.53 3.91
C GLY A 247 0.54 4.78 3.25
N ARG A 248 -0.49 5.40 3.84
CA ARG A 248 -1.11 6.63 3.36
C ARG A 248 -1.32 7.63 4.49
N GLY A 249 -1.03 8.89 4.22
CA GLY A 249 -1.23 9.97 5.18
C GLY A 249 -1.05 11.34 4.56
N LYS A 250 -1.39 12.37 5.31
CA LYS A 250 -1.21 13.77 4.90
C LYS A 250 -0.44 14.50 6.00
N VAL A 251 0.60 15.19 5.62
CA VAL A 251 1.46 15.95 6.55
C VAL A 251 1.42 17.42 6.13
N THR A 252 1.07 18.30 7.05
CA THR A 252 1.11 19.73 6.82
C THR A 252 2.49 20.27 7.15
N ILE A 253 3.12 20.93 6.19
CA ILE A 253 4.45 21.53 6.33
C ILE A 253 4.31 23.04 6.27
N ARG A 254 4.89 23.73 7.24
CA ARG A 254 4.96 25.20 7.29
C ARG A 254 6.39 25.70 7.04
N ALA A 255 6.48 26.84 6.41
CA ALA A 255 7.69 27.63 6.35
C ALA A 255 8.12 28.07 7.78
N ARG A 256 9.42 28.19 8.01
CA ARG A 256 9.92 28.82 9.23
C ARG A 256 9.91 30.32 9.04
N THR A 257 9.23 31.02 9.96
CA THR A 257 9.05 32.45 9.88
C THR A 257 9.44 33.12 11.22
N GLU A 258 9.96 34.33 11.12
CA GLU A 258 10.34 35.16 12.27
C GLU A 258 9.77 36.56 12.08
N PHE A 259 9.46 37.22 13.18
CA PHE A 259 9.06 38.62 13.17
C PHE A 259 10.25 39.52 13.50
N GLU A 260 10.48 40.53 12.67
CA GLU A 260 11.47 41.57 12.93
C GLU A 260 10.80 42.95 12.99
N GLU A 261 11.10 43.69 14.04
CA GLU A 261 10.70 45.09 14.12
C GLU A 261 11.57 45.94 13.21
N HIS A 262 10.95 46.86 12.44
CA HIS A 262 11.62 47.74 11.52
C HIS A 262 11.10 49.16 11.62
N GLY A 263 11.97 50.10 11.97
CA GLY A 263 11.61 51.51 12.08
C GLY A 263 10.58 51.79 13.19
N GLN A 264 9.84 52.87 13.09
CA GLN A 264 8.83 53.25 14.10
C GLN A 264 7.54 52.44 13.85
N ASN A 265 7.25 51.45 14.70
CA ASN A 265 6.01 50.64 14.71
C ASN A 265 5.71 49.87 13.42
N ARG A 266 6.70 49.37 12.70
CA ARG A 266 6.51 48.47 11.59
C ARG A 266 7.10 47.11 11.91
N VAL A 267 6.42 46.05 11.52
CA VAL A 267 6.87 44.68 11.63
C VAL A 267 7.00 44.08 10.24
N ARG A 268 8.02 43.28 10.05
CA ARG A 268 8.22 42.47 8.87
C ARG A 268 8.28 41.00 9.22
N ILE A 269 7.77 40.17 8.33
CA ILE A 269 7.84 38.70 8.43
C ILE A 269 9.04 38.27 7.59
N ILE A 270 9.97 37.57 8.22
CA ILE A 270 11.12 36.95 7.55
C ILE A 270 10.84 35.48 7.37
N VAL A 271 11.02 34.97 6.15
CA VAL A 271 10.90 33.54 5.86
C VAL A 271 12.29 32.99 5.58
N ASN A 272 12.74 32.09 6.45
CA ASN A 272 14.09 31.51 6.40
C ASN A 272 14.11 30.09 5.80
N GLU A 273 12.98 29.37 5.86
CA GLU A 273 12.86 28.00 5.34
C GLU A 273 11.49 27.83 4.65
N LEU A 274 11.46 27.05 3.59
CA LEU A 274 10.23 26.79 2.82
C LEU A 274 9.82 25.31 2.93
N PRO A 275 8.52 25.00 2.77
CA PRO A 275 8.06 23.64 2.64
C PRO A 275 8.73 22.92 1.48
N TYR A 276 8.91 21.61 1.61
CA TYR A 276 9.54 20.77 0.61
C TYR A 276 8.81 20.84 -0.75
N GLN A 277 9.60 20.92 -1.84
CA GLN A 277 9.12 21.03 -3.22
C GLN A 277 8.41 22.35 -3.56
N VAL A 278 8.46 23.35 -2.71
CA VAL A 278 7.93 24.69 -3.02
C VAL A 278 8.98 25.50 -3.78
N ASN A 279 8.57 26.05 -4.91
CA ASN A 279 9.40 26.95 -5.71
C ASN A 279 9.33 28.37 -5.13
N LYS A 280 10.47 28.90 -4.67
CA LYS A 280 10.56 30.22 -4.02
C LYS A 280 10.09 31.36 -4.91
N LYS A 281 10.53 31.41 -6.17
CA LYS A 281 10.17 32.46 -7.14
C LYS A 281 8.68 32.47 -7.43
N MET A 282 8.06 31.27 -7.60
CA MET A 282 6.63 31.16 -7.85
C MET A 282 5.81 31.55 -6.61
N LEU A 283 6.29 31.20 -5.41
CA LEU A 283 5.67 31.60 -4.16
C LEU A 283 5.65 33.13 -4.01
N ILE A 284 6.80 33.79 -4.21
CA ILE A 284 6.92 35.25 -4.15
C ILE A 284 5.96 35.90 -5.15
N LYS A 285 5.92 35.39 -6.39
CA LYS A 285 5.01 35.89 -7.41
C LYS A 285 3.54 35.73 -7.01
N ASN A 286 3.17 34.58 -6.48
CA ASN A 286 1.80 34.30 -6.01
C ASN A 286 1.40 35.25 -4.87
N ILE A 287 2.29 35.48 -3.89
CA ILE A 287 2.04 36.44 -2.82
C ILE A 287 1.83 37.85 -3.40
N ALA A 288 2.68 38.30 -4.32
CA ALA A 288 2.56 39.60 -4.96
C ALA A 288 1.25 39.76 -5.74
N GLU A 289 0.80 38.73 -6.45
CA GLU A 289 -0.48 38.71 -7.15
C GLU A 289 -1.66 38.83 -6.16
N GLN A 290 -1.62 38.09 -5.02
CA GLN A 290 -2.67 38.19 -4.00
C GLN A 290 -2.71 39.54 -3.29
N VAL A 291 -1.56 40.20 -3.12
CA VAL A 291 -1.50 41.58 -2.61
C VAL A 291 -2.14 42.55 -3.61
N LYS A 292 -1.85 42.39 -4.92
CA LYS A 292 -2.47 43.19 -5.97
C LYS A 292 -3.99 43.00 -6.04
N ASP A 293 -4.48 41.78 -5.82
CA ASP A 293 -5.88 41.39 -5.81
C ASP A 293 -6.59 41.79 -4.50
N LYS A 294 -5.88 42.43 -3.57
CA LYS A 294 -6.37 42.87 -2.24
C LYS A 294 -6.86 41.76 -1.34
N ARG A 295 -6.37 40.53 -1.53
CA ARG A 295 -6.63 39.39 -0.66
C ARG A 295 -5.70 39.39 0.56
N LEU A 296 -4.50 39.93 0.40
CA LEU A 296 -3.48 40.09 1.44
C LEU A 296 -3.20 41.58 1.64
N ASP A 297 -4.21 42.32 2.16
CA ASP A 297 -4.16 43.78 2.32
C ASP A 297 -3.16 44.26 3.37
N ASP A 298 -2.72 43.39 4.27
CA ASP A 298 -1.82 43.73 5.37
C ASP A 298 -0.36 43.93 4.93
N ILE A 299 -0.01 43.57 3.70
CA ILE A 299 1.35 43.61 3.16
C ILE A 299 1.60 44.94 2.42
N SER A 300 2.76 45.57 2.72
CA SER A 300 3.19 46.81 2.07
C SER A 300 4.29 46.60 1.03
N ASP A 301 5.24 45.66 1.26
CA ASP A 301 6.33 45.35 0.34
C ASP A 301 6.76 43.88 0.49
N LEU A 302 7.35 43.35 -0.58
CA LEU A 302 7.82 41.97 -0.67
C LEU A 302 9.15 41.93 -1.42
N ARG A 303 10.21 41.43 -0.77
CA ARG A 303 11.54 41.32 -1.33
C ARG A 303 12.17 39.96 -1.08
N ASP A 304 13.01 39.54 -2.01
CA ASP A 304 13.92 38.42 -1.86
C ASP A 304 15.32 38.94 -1.53
N GLU A 305 15.77 38.69 -0.32
CA GLU A 305 17.09 39.06 0.18
C GLU A 305 17.99 37.83 0.38
N SER A 306 17.61 36.68 -0.25
CA SER A 306 18.38 35.44 -0.17
C SER A 306 19.79 35.64 -0.78
N ASP A 307 20.80 35.17 -0.07
CA ASP A 307 22.18 35.22 -0.50
C ASP A 307 22.91 33.88 -0.21
N ARG A 308 24.24 33.87 -0.31
CA ARG A 308 25.10 32.71 -0.02
C ARG A 308 25.00 32.22 1.44
N ASN A 309 24.49 33.04 2.36
CA ASN A 309 24.38 32.73 3.78
C ASN A 309 23.04 32.02 4.09
N GLY A 310 22.08 32.06 3.16
CA GLY A 310 20.81 31.35 3.29
C GLY A 310 19.63 32.05 2.63
N MET A 311 18.47 31.43 2.77
CA MET A 311 17.22 31.95 2.28
C MET A 311 16.70 33.03 3.21
N ARG A 312 16.23 34.15 2.62
CA ARG A 312 15.63 35.24 3.34
C ARG A 312 14.59 35.95 2.45
N ILE A 313 13.33 35.65 2.65
CA ILE A 313 12.21 36.39 2.02
C ILE A 313 11.71 37.38 3.05
N VAL A 314 11.61 38.64 2.68
CA VAL A 314 11.17 39.74 3.54
C VAL A 314 9.77 40.20 3.10
N ILE A 315 8.81 40.09 3.99
CA ILE A 315 7.42 40.51 3.78
C ILE A 315 7.17 41.68 4.77
N GLU A 316 7.13 42.92 4.27
CA GLU A 316 6.86 44.09 5.09
C GLU A 316 5.36 44.26 5.29
N LEU A 317 4.95 44.48 6.52
CA LEU A 317 3.56 44.73 6.87
C LEU A 317 3.27 46.23 6.89
N LYS A 318 2.00 46.58 6.66
CA LYS A 318 1.48 47.94 6.87
C LYS A 318 1.55 48.30 8.38
N ARG A 319 1.62 49.59 8.67
CA ARG A 319 1.86 50.13 10.03
C ARG A 319 0.90 49.60 11.09
N ASP A 320 -0.38 49.38 10.73
CA ASP A 320 -1.44 49.01 11.69
C ASP A 320 -1.86 47.53 11.53
N ALA A 321 -1.13 46.75 10.74
CA ALA A 321 -1.43 45.36 10.53
C ALA A 321 -1.01 44.51 11.76
N ASN A 322 -1.86 43.55 12.14
CA ASN A 322 -1.51 42.55 13.16
C ASN A 322 -0.62 41.48 12.53
N PRO A 323 0.64 41.30 12.97
CA PRO A 323 1.58 40.38 12.35
C PRO A 323 1.10 38.94 12.37
N GLN A 324 0.47 38.49 13.45
CA GLN A 324 -0.02 37.11 13.59
C GLN A 324 -1.20 36.84 12.65
N VAL A 325 -2.12 37.80 12.49
CA VAL A 325 -3.25 37.69 11.56
C VAL A 325 -2.76 37.65 10.11
N ALA A 326 -1.81 38.51 9.75
CA ALA A 326 -1.20 38.54 8.44
C ALA A 326 -0.48 37.21 8.13
N LEU A 327 0.28 36.66 9.10
CA LEU A 327 0.94 35.37 8.95
C LEU A 327 -0.06 34.23 8.78
N ASN A 328 -1.13 34.20 9.54
CA ASN A 328 -2.16 33.15 9.43
C ASN A 328 -2.87 33.21 8.04
N LYS A 329 -3.14 34.42 7.53
CA LYS A 329 -3.65 34.56 6.15
C LYS A 329 -2.67 34.06 5.10
N LEU A 330 -1.37 34.32 5.27
CA LEU A 330 -0.32 33.83 4.40
C LEU A 330 -0.26 32.29 4.40
N PHE A 331 -0.32 31.65 5.58
CA PHE A 331 -0.38 30.18 5.67
C PHE A 331 -1.65 29.60 5.03
N ALA A 332 -2.79 30.25 5.20
CA ALA A 332 -4.06 29.77 4.64
C ALA A 332 -4.17 29.91 3.12
N GLN A 333 -3.54 30.97 2.54
CA GLN A 333 -3.75 31.35 1.14
C GLN A 333 -2.55 31.11 0.24
N THR A 334 -1.39 30.76 0.78
CA THR A 334 -0.15 30.60 0.01
C THR A 334 0.58 29.30 0.32
N GLN A 335 1.58 28.96 -0.50
CA GLN A 335 2.44 27.80 -0.28
C GLN A 335 3.46 27.95 0.86
N LEU A 336 3.36 29.01 1.70
CA LEU A 336 4.07 29.06 2.98
C LEU A 336 3.61 27.95 3.94
N GLN A 337 2.41 27.42 3.71
CA GLN A 337 1.96 26.16 4.25
C GLN A 337 1.52 25.27 3.09
N SER A 338 2.00 24.04 3.06
CA SER A 338 1.64 23.05 2.04
C SER A 338 1.34 21.71 2.68
N THR A 339 0.51 20.90 2.00
CA THR A 339 0.21 19.53 2.42
C THR A 339 1.00 18.55 1.56
N PHE A 340 1.81 17.72 2.21
CA PHE A 340 2.49 16.62 1.57
C PHE A 340 1.65 15.34 1.74
N SER A 341 1.10 14.84 0.65
CA SER A 341 0.33 13.58 0.67
C SER A 341 1.28 12.40 0.55
N ILE A 342 1.38 11.60 1.61
CA ILE A 342 2.23 10.42 1.66
C ILE A 342 1.50 9.25 1.04
N ILE A 343 2.15 8.58 0.09
CA ILE A 343 1.70 7.33 -0.54
C ILE A 343 2.92 6.43 -0.68
N ASN A 344 3.06 5.46 0.22
CA ASN A 344 4.20 4.55 0.27
C ASN A 344 3.97 3.37 -0.69
N LEU A 345 3.88 3.66 -1.98
CA LEU A 345 3.73 2.66 -3.02
C LEU A 345 5.08 2.30 -3.61
N ALA A 346 5.46 1.03 -3.56
CA ALA A 346 6.70 0.52 -4.13
C ALA A 346 6.49 -0.87 -4.74
N LEU A 347 7.47 -1.32 -5.53
CA LEU A 347 7.48 -2.66 -6.10
C LEU A 347 8.04 -3.65 -5.09
N VAL A 348 7.30 -4.74 -4.85
CA VAL A 348 7.67 -5.87 -4.00
C VAL A 348 7.72 -7.16 -4.82
N ASP A 349 8.05 -8.28 -4.17
CA ASP A 349 8.11 -9.60 -4.81
C ASP A 349 8.96 -9.59 -6.10
N ASN A 350 10.18 -9.13 -5.97
CA ASN A 350 11.13 -9.05 -7.09
C ASN A 350 10.58 -8.28 -8.30
N GLN A 351 9.98 -7.11 -8.04
CA GLN A 351 9.36 -6.19 -9.02
C GLN A 351 8.08 -6.69 -9.70
N ARG A 352 7.46 -7.74 -9.17
CA ARG A 352 6.24 -8.32 -9.76
C ARG A 352 4.97 -7.62 -9.33
N GLN A 353 4.95 -7.00 -8.14
CA GLN A 353 3.74 -6.43 -7.56
C GLN A 353 3.95 -5.02 -7.02
N PRO A 354 3.18 -4.00 -7.47
CA PRO A 354 3.09 -2.72 -6.79
C PRO A 354 2.21 -2.87 -5.52
N LYS A 355 2.71 -2.38 -4.38
CA LYS A 355 2.00 -2.49 -3.10
C LYS A 355 2.18 -1.24 -2.26
N ILE A 356 1.11 -0.82 -1.56
CA ILE A 356 1.19 0.23 -0.54
C ILE A 356 1.67 -0.40 0.76
N LEU A 357 2.72 0.17 1.32
CA LEU A 357 3.48 -0.42 2.42
C LEU A 357 3.41 0.44 3.68
N SER A 358 3.21 -0.19 4.82
CA SER A 358 3.44 0.44 6.12
C SER A 358 4.94 0.62 6.39
N LEU A 359 5.31 1.46 7.36
CA LEU A 359 6.71 1.62 7.77
C LEU A 359 7.35 0.26 8.13
N ARG A 360 6.64 -0.55 8.91
CA ARG A 360 7.10 -1.89 9.31
C ARG A 360 7.38 -2.77 8.10
N HIS A 361 6.47 -2.80 7.14
CA HIS A 361 6.61 -3.64 5.95
C HIS A 361 7.80 -3.22 5.08
N ILE A 362 8.06 -1.91 4.94
CA ILE A 362 9.24 -1.41 4.20
C ILE A 362 10.54 -1.88 4.89
N LEU A 363 10.59 -1.81 6.21
CA LEU A 363 11.75 -2.26 6.98
C LEU A 363 11.95 -3.78 6.89
N ASP A 364 10.88 -4.57 6.96
CA ASP A 364 10.94 -6.03 6.82
C ASP A 364 11.48 -6.45 5.45
N GLU A 365 10.99 -5.86 4.36
CA GLU A 365 11.46 -6.12 2.99
C GLU A 365 12.93 -5.73 2.82
N TYR A 366 13.31 -4.57 3.35
CA TYR A 366 14.70 -4.11 3.30
C TYR A 366 15.64 -5.04 4.09
N LEU A 367 15.29 -5.40 5.31
CA LEU A 367 16.12 -6.27 6.16
C LEU A 367 16.26 -7.68 5.57
N THR A 368 15.17 -8.25 5.08
CA THR A 368 15.18 -9.56 4.39
C THR A 368 16.12 -9.52 3.19
N PHE A 369 16.06 -8.45 2.41
CA PHE A 369 16.98 -8.27 1.27
C PHE A 369 18.43 -8.11 1.72
N GLN A 370 18.70 -7.37 2.80
CA GLN A 370 20.05 -7.23 3.33
C GLN A 370 20.63 -8.56 3.87
N GLU A 371 19.82 -9.39 4.50
CA GLU A 371 20.22 -10.75 4.89
C GLU A 371 20.61 -11.59 3.67
N GLU A 372 19.86 -11.49 2.57
CA GLU A 372 20.20 -12.14 1.31
C GLU A 372 21.52 -11.62 0.73
N VAL A 373 21.71 -10.29 0.68
CA VAL A 373 22.93 -9.66 0.18
C VAL A 373 24.16 -10.12 0.99
N ILE A 374 24.07 -10.11 2.32
CA ILE A 374 25.17 -10.56 3.20
C ILE A 374 25.43 -12.05 3.01
N THR A 375 24.41 -12.87 2.91
CA THR A 375 24.54 -14.32 2.67
C THR A 375 25.26 -14.59 1.34
N ARG A 376 24.87 -13.92 0.27
CA ARG A 376 25.47 -14.07 -1.06
C ARG A 376 26.92 -13.57 -1.06
N ARG A 377 27.19 -12.42 -0.45
CA ARG A 377 28.54 -11.90 -0.24
C ARG A 377 29.42 -12.89 0.52
N THR A 378 28.93 -13.41 1.64
CA THR A 378 29.65 -14.39 2.46
C THR A 378 29.97 -15.66 1.68
N LYS A 379 29.03 -16.18 0.88
CA LYS A 379 29.27 -17.31 -0.01
C LYS A 379 30.35 -17.03 -1.06
N TYR A 380 30.31 -15.82 -1.64
CA TYR A 380 31.32 -15.40 -2.61
C TYR A 380 32.72 -15.31 -1.96
N ASP A 381 32.82 -14.62 -0.81
CA ASP A 381 34.07 -14.45 -0.08
C ASP A 381 34.61 -15.80 0.42
N LEU A 382 33.74 -16.71 0.86
CA LEU A 382 34.10 -18.08 1.23
C LEU A 382 34.65 -18.86 0.07
N ARG A 383 34.00 -18.80 -1.11
CA ARG A 383 34.49 -19.45 -2.32
C ARG A 383 35.86 -18.93 -2.71
N LYS A 384 36.06 -17.60 -2.70
CA LYS A 384 37.35 -16.98 -3.03
C LYS A 384 38.44 -17.31 -2.01
N ALA A 385 38.09 -17.33 -0.73
CA ALA A 385 39.02 -17.73 0.32
C ALA A 385 39.46 -19.21 0.17
N ARG A 386 38.51 -20.11 -0.12
CA ARG A 386 38.82 -21.52 -0.37
C ARG A 386 39.66 -21.72 -1.64
N GLU A 387 39.32 -21.02 -2.74
CA GLU A 387 40.13 -21.05 -3.97
C GLU A 387 41.57 -20.61 -3.71
N ARG A 388 41.73 -19.55 -2.91
CA ARG A 388 43.08 -19.05 -2.57
C ARG A 388 43.82 -19.97 -1.60
N ALA A 389 43.16 -20.47 -0.56
CA ALA A 389 43.74 -21.42 0.40
C ALA A 389 44.22 -22.69 -0.31
N HIS A 390 43.41 -23.22 -1.22
CA HIS A 390 43.74 -24.39 -2.04
C HIS A 390 45.03 -24.16 -2.89
N LEU A 391 45.16 -22.97 -3.51
CA LEU A 391 46.39 -22.61 -4.22
C LEU A 391 47.61 -22.53 -3.27
N LEU A 392 47.43 -21.92 -2.08
CA LEU A 392 48.53 -21.80 -1.12
C LEU A 392 48.96 -23.16 -0.57
N GLU A 393 48.04 -24.09 -0.37
CA GLU A 393 48.34 -25.45 0.04
C GLU A 393 49.26 -26.13 -0.96
N GLY A 394 48.97 -26.03 -2.27
CA GLY A 394 49.85 -26.54 -3.32
C GLY A 394 51.21 -25.87 -3.34
N LEU A 395 51.27 -24.54 -3.16
CA LEU A 395 52.53 -23.79 -3.12
C LEU A 395 53.37 -24.11 -1.88
N LEU A 396 52.74 -24.38 -0.72
CA LEU A 396 53.45 -24.81 0.49
C LEU A 396 54.06 -26.22 0.32
N ILE A 397 53.30 -27.16 -0.27
CA ILE A 397 53.81 -28.48 -0.62
C ILE A 397 55.04 -28.37 -1.53
N ALA A 398 54.97 -27.46 -2.52
CA ALA A 398 56.09 -27.23 -3.44
C ALA A 398 57.32 -26.60 -2.71
N GLN A 399 57.10 -25.66 -1.81
CA GLN A 399 58.13 -25.03 -0.99
C GLN A 399 58.81 -26.03 -0.08
N ASP A 400 58.06 -26.93 0.55
CA ASP A 400 58.62 -27.96 1.45
C ASP A 400 59.44 -29.02 0.69
N ASN A 401 59.20 -29.16 -0.63
CA ASN A 401 59.88 -30.15 -1.50
C ASN A 401 60.57 -29.48 -2.69
N ILE A 402 61.12 -28.30 -2.49
CA ILE A 402 61.58 -27.42 -3.56
C ILE A 402 62.65 -28.07 -4.47
N ASP A 403 63.59 -28.80 -3.92
CA ASP A 403 64.65 -29.44 -4.67
C ASP A 403 64.09 -30.56 -5.62
N GLU A 404 63.11 -31.29 -5.14
CA GLU A 404 62.43 -32.33 -5.93
C GLU A 404 61.53 -31.69 -7.02
N VAL A 405 60.80 -30.60 -6.71
CA VAL A 405 60.03 -29.84 -7.69
C VAL A 405 60.94 -29.31 -8.80
N ILE A 406 62.06 -28.70 -8.48
CA ILE A 406 63.04 -28.20 -9.45
C ILE A 406 63.57 -29.36 -10.28
N HIS A 407 63.90 -30.49 -9.68
CA HIS A 407 64.34 -31.66 -10.39
C HIS A 407 63.35 -32.18 -11.39
N ILE A 408 62.03 -32.31 -11.00
CA ILE A 408 60.96 -32.77 -11.89
C ILE A 408 60.81 -31.79 -13.05
N ILE A 409 60.71 -30.46 -12.80
CA ILE A 409 60.57 -29.46 -13.86
C ILE A 409 61.72 -29.50 -14.85
N ARG A 410 62.97 -29.66 -14.39
CA ARG A 410 64.16 -29.67 -15.26
C ARG A 410 64.33 -30.95 -16.04
N THR A 411 63.80 -32.08 -15.53
CA THR A 411 63.91 -33.39 -16.20
C THR A 411 62.69 -33.71 -17.08
N SER A 412 61.57 -32.95 -16.97
CA SER A 412 60.40 -33.12 -17.83
C SER A 412 60.54 -32.28 -19.09
N TYR A 413 60.19 -32.86 -20.25
CA TYR A 413 60.22 -32.16 -21.54
C TYR A 413 58.91 -31.36 -21.72
N ASP A 414 57.72 -32.02 -21.75
CA ASP A 414 56.43 -31.42 -22.00
C ASP A 414 55.36 -31.75 -20.94
N ASN A 415 55.69 -32.69 -20.02
CA ASN A 415 54.73 -33.27 -19.06
C ASN A 415 55.08 -32.91 -17.59
N ALA A 416 55.72 -31.78 -17.37
CA ALA A 416 56.13 -31.33 -16.03
C ALA A 416 54.89 -31.19 -15.09
N LYS A 417 53.75 -30.75 -15.62
CA LYS A 417 52.52 -30.57 -14.89
C LYS A 417 51.98 -31.88 -14.36
N GLU A 418 51.83 -32.86 -15.27
CA GLU A 418 51.35 -34.23 -14.92
C GLU A 418 52.29 -34.92 -13.95
N ASN A 419 53.56 -34.76 -14.08
CA ASN A 419 54.58 -35.33 -13.17
C ASN A 419 54.47 -34.72 -11.77
N LEU A 420 54.26 -33.41 -11.63
CA LEU A 420 54.03 -32.75 -10.37
C LEU A 420 52.73 -33.22 -9.73
N MET A 421 51.66 -33.30 -10.51
CA MET A 421 50.35 -33.82 -10.04
C MET A 421 50.48 -35.24 -9.51
N ALA A 422 51.11 -36.13 -10.26
CA ALA A 422 51.26 -37.54 -9.88
C ALA A 422 52.16 -37.72 -8.65
N ARG A 423 53.21 -36.89 -8.51
CA ARG A 423 54.18 -37.02 -7.41
C ARG A 423 53.67 -36.50 -6.09
N PHE A 424 53.01 -35.35 -6.07
CA PHE A 424 52.61 -34.65 -4.87
C PHE A 424 51.11 -34.73 -4.61
N GLY A 425 50.33 -35.40 -5.45
CA GLY A 425 48.85 -35.46 -5.31
C GLY A 425 48.16 -34.11 -5.58
N LEU A 426 48.76 -33.25 -6.38
CA LEU A 426 48.26 -31.92 -6.72
C LEU A 426 47.22 -32.00 -7.82
N ASP A 427 46.30 -31.06 -7.85
CA ASP A 427 45.38 -30.88 -8.98
C ASP A 427 46.02 -30.00 -10.09
N ASP A 428 45.25 -29.85 -11.16
CA ASP A 428 45.65 -29.07 -12.34
C ASP A 428 45.97 -27.62 -12.04
N VAL A 429 45.18 -27.00 -11.16
CA VAL A 429 45.31 -25.56 -10.81
C VAL A 429 46.51 -25.34 -9.91
N GLN A 430 46.73 -26.20 -8.92
CA GLN A 430 47.87 -26.17 -8.04
C GLN A 430 49.18 -26.42 -8.79
N ALA A 431 49.24 -27.43 -9.66
CA ALA A 431 50.42 -27.75 -10.48
C ALA A 431 50.76 -26.60 -11.44
N GLN A 432 49.75 -25.96 -12.03
CA GLN A 432 49.97 -24.79 -12.88
C GLN A 432 50.50 -23.61 -12.09
N ALA A 433 49.98 -23.34 -10.90
CA ALA A 433 50.46 -22.28 -10.03
C ALA A 433 51.93 -22.46 -9.61
N ILE A 434 52.38 -23.72 -9.42
CA ILE A 434 53.76 -24.08 -9.13
C ILE A 434 54.66 -23.78 -10.36
N LEU A 435 54.23 -24.14 -11.56
CA LEU A 435 54.97 -23.85 -12.78
C LEU A 435 55.11 -22.36 -13.08
N ASP A 436 54.09 -21.56 -12.72
CA ASP A 436 54.10 -20.11 -12.88
C ASP A 436 54.84 -19.35 -11.76
N MET A 437 55.40 -20.10 -10.79
CA MET A 437 56.10 -19.51 -9.63
C MET A 437 57.42 -18.84 -10.09
N ARG A 438 57.58 -17.59 -9.63
CA ARG A 438 58.83 -16.84 -9.88
C ARG A 438 59.97 -17.35 -9.00
N LEU A 439 61.17 -17.42 -9.53
CA LEU A 439 62.38 -17.85 -8.79
C LEU A 439 62.61 -17.10 -7.48
N LYS A 440 62.18 -15.85 -7.41
CA LYS A 440 62.23 -15.06 -6.15
C LYS A 440 61.38 -15.66 -5.05
N ALA A 441 60.29 -16.33 -5.37
CA ALA A 441 59.38 -16.92 -4.37
C ALA A 441 59.99 -18.17 -3.66
N LEU A 442 61.14 -18.61 -4.07
CA LEU A 442 61.89 -19.73 -3.45
C LEU A 442 62.68 -19.33 -2.19
N GLN A 443 62.63 -18.09 -1.78
CA GLN A 443 63.29 -17.61 -0.56
C GLN A 443 62.56 -18.06 0.72
N GLY A 444 63.28 -18.43 1.79
CA GLY A 444 62.70 -18.91 3.03
C GLY A 444 61.75 -17.90 3.71
N LEU A 445 61.98 -16.61 3.55
CA LEU A 445 61.05 -15.53 3.99
C LEU A 445 59.71 -15.54 3.28
N ASP A 446 59.66 -16.03 2.03
CA ASP A 446 58.40 -16.10 1.30
C ASP A 446 57.55 -17.33 1.73
N ARG A 447 58.19 -18.43 2.21
CA ARG A 447 57.50 -19.55 2.83
C ARG A 447 56.75 -19.16 4.10
N GLU A 448 57.36 -18.38 4.97
CA GLU A 448 56.71 -17.88 6.19
C GLU A 448 55.53 -16.97 5.87
N LYS A 449 55.62 -16.13 4.85
CA LYS A 449 54.50 -15.30 4.38
C LYS A 449 53.36 -16.13 3.83
N LEU A 450 53.66 -17.18 3.03
CA LEU A 450 52.61 -18.08 2.49
C LEU A 450 51.92 -18.85 3.61
N GLN A 451 52.68 -19.31 4.63
CA GLN A 451 52.08 -20.00 5.76
C GLN A 451 51.18 -19.05 6.59
N ASN A 452 51.64 -17.84 6.86
CA ASN A 452 50.85 -16.84 7.59
C ASN A 452 49.57 -16.47 6.79
N GLU A 453 49.67 -16.30 5.46
CA GLU A 453 48.51 -16.04 4.60
C GLU A 453 47.52 -17.21 4.63
N TYR A 454 48.01 -18.45 4.60
CA TYR A 454 47.19 -19.64 4.71
C TYR A 454 46.46 -19.73 6.04
N ASP A 455 47.17 -19.52 7.15
CA ASP A 455 46.59 -19.55 8.51
C ASP A 455 45.53 -18.45 8.72
N GLU A 456 45.76 -17.26 8.15
CA GLU A 456 44.79 -16.16 8.16
C GLU A 456 43.53 -16.50 7.32
N LEU A 457 43.74 -17.14 6.16
CA LEU A 457 42.63 -17.60 5.31
C LEU A 457 41.80 -18.71 5.98
N GLU A 458 42.41 -19.66 6.64
CA GLU A 458 41.72 -20.73 7.37
C GLU A 458 40.84 -20.13 8.49
N LYS A 459 41.34 -19.21 9.28
CA LYS A 459 40.55 -18.49 10.27
C LYS A 459 39.38 -17.71 9.63
N LYS A 460 39.62 -17.08 8.47
CA LYS A 460 38.60 -16.37 7.72
C LYS A 460 37.53 -17.34 7.19
N ILE A 461 37.94 -18.50 6.66
CA ILE A 461 37.02 -19.54 6.18
C ILE A 461 36.15 -20.06 7.33
N GLU A 462 36.74 -20.36 8.47
CA GLU A 462 36.05 -20.80 9.68
C GLU A 462 34.98 -19.76 10.14
N TYR A 463 35.36 -18.48 10.16
CA TYR A 463 34.45 -17.39 10.45
C TYR A 463 33.31 -17.29 9.44
N LEU A 464 33.59 -17.30 8.12
CA LEU A 464 32.59 -17.20 7.07
C LEU A 464 31.62 -18.39 7.07
N VAL A 465 32.12 -19.62 7.35
CA VAL A 465 31.28 -20.78 7.54
C VAL A 465 30.35 -20.60 8.74
N SER A 466 30.86 -20.13 9.86
CA SER A 466 30.07 -19.89 11.07
C SER A 466 28.96 -18.86 10.85
N LEU A 467 29.15 -17.89 9.96
CA LEU A 467 28.11 -16.91 9.59
C LEU A 467 27.00 -17.54 8.77
N LEU A 468 27.31 -18.52 7.91
CA LEU A 468 26.31 -19.18 7.07
C LEU A 468 25.50 -20.25 7.85
N GLU A 469 26.08 -20.80 8.92
CA GLU A 469 25.44 -21.82 9.77
C GLU A 469 24.56 -21.21 10.86
N ASP A 470 24.84 -19.97 11.29
CA ASP A 470 24.15 -19.31 12.40
C ASP A 470 23.45 -18.01 11.92
N PRO A 471 22.12 -18.04 11.70
CA PRO A 471 21.38 -16.85 11.29
C PRO A 471 21.47 -15.67 12.26
N GLU A 472 21.63 -15.93 13.57
CA GLU A 472 21.74 -14.84 14.55
C GLU A 472 23.10 -14.10 14.44
N LYS A 473 24.16 -14.80 14.11
CA LYS A 473 25.45 -14.15 13.80
C LYS A 473 25.36 -13.30 12.54
N LEU A 474 24.64 -13.76 11.54
CA LEU A 474 24.45 -13.02 10.29
C LEU A 474 23.64 -11.73 10.54
N LYS A 475 22.59 -11.79 11.36
CA LYS A 475 21.86 -10.59 11.81
C LYS A 475 22.74 -9.65 12.63
N GLY A 476 23.62 -10.21 13.47
CA GLY A 476 24.62 -9.41 14.20
C GLY A 476 25.52 -8.62 13.27
N VAL A 477 26.04 -9.22 12.20
CA VAL A 477 26.83 -8.53 11.17
C VAL A 477 26.00 -7.43 10.48
N LEU A 478 24.76 -7.71 10.11
CA LEU A 478 23.86 -6.71 9.53
C LEU A 478 23.65 -5.52 10.45
N LYS A 479 23.39 -5.77 11.73
CA LYS A 479 23.22 -4.74 12.76
C LYS A 479 24.46 -3.86 12.88
N ASP A 480 25.64 -4.48 13.01
CA ASP A 480 26.90 -3.76 13.16
C ASP A 480 27.21 -2.88 11.92
N GLU A 481 26.94 -3.39 10.73
CA GLU A 481 27.11 -2.63 9.49
C GLU A 481 26.14 -1.44 9.39
N LEU A 482 24.87 -1.61 9.78
CA LEU A 482 23.90 -0.51 9.81
C LEU A 482 24.31 0.56 10.84
N LEU A 483 24.73 0.17 12.03
CA LEU A 483 25.21 1.11 13.05
C LEU A 483 26.46 1.86 12.60
N ALA A 484 27.40 1.19 11.96
CA ALA A 484 28.60 1.84 11.40
C ALA A 484 28.25 2.87 10.31
N ILE A 485 27.21 2.62 9.50
CA ILE A 485 26.70 3.57 8.52
C ILE A 485 26.03 4.77 9.21
N ALA A 486 25.24 4.52 10.24
CA ALA A 486 24.61 5.58 11.03
C ALA A 486 25.64 6.51 11.68
N ASP A 487 26.74 5.96 12.20
CA ASP A 487 27.82 6.73 12.80
C ASP A 487 28.61 7.53 11.75
N LYS A 488 28.86 6.93 10.60
CA LYS A 488 29.68 7.54 9.55
C LYS A 488 28.99 8.64 8.75
N TYR A 489 27.70 8.48 8.49
CA TYR A 489 26.92 9.35 7.58
C TYR A 489 25.75 10.06 8.24
N GLY A 490 25.37 9.64 9.44
CA GLY A 490 24.23 10.20 10.15
C GLY A 490 24.48 11.65 10.56
N ASP A 491 23.45 12.45 10.42
CA ASP A 491 23.39 13.85 10.84
C ASP A 491 22.14 14.11 11.70
N ASP A 492 22.00 15.34 12.16
CA ASP A 492 20.85 15.73 12.95
C ASP A 492 19.63 15.97 12.06
N ARG A 493 18.43 15.80 12.65
CA ARG A 493 17.18 16.12 12.01
C ARG A 493 17.13 17.58 11.55
N LYS A 494 16.69 17.81 10.33
CA LYS A 494 16.54 19.15 9.73
C LYS A 494 15.15 19.74 9.93
N THR A 495 14.11 18.91 9.83
CA THR A 495 12.71 19.32 9.92
C THR A 495 12.20 19.21 11.35
N GLU A 496 11.71 20.31 11.89
CA GLU A 496 11.05 20.32 13.20
C GLU A 496 9.65 19.71 13.12
N ILE A 497 9.22 19.03 14.19
CA ILE A 497 7.85 18.52 14.33
C ILE A 497 7.23 19.21 15.54
N GLN A 498 6.17 19.99 15.30
CA GLN A 498 5.41 20.67 16.37
C GLN A 498 4.11 19.92 16.61
N ASP A 499 3.81 19.66 17.88
CA ASP A 499 2.53 19.12 18.27
C ASP A 499 1.47 20.22 18.16
N VAL A 500 0.33 19.91 17.58
CA VAL A 500 -0.82 20.83 17.50
C VAL A 500 -1.78 20.41 18.61
N GLU A 501 -2.27 21.39 19.38
CA GLU A 501 -3.18 21.13 20.52
C GLU A 501 -4.47 20.40 20.11
N ASP A 502 -4.87 20.48 18.83
CA ASP A 502 -5.92 19.67 18.20
C ASP A 502 -5.28 18.66 17.22
N GLU A 503 -4.72 17.58 17.72
CA GLU A 503 -4.45 16.41 16.90
C GLU A 503 -5.82 15.82 16.48
N ILE A 504 -6.26 16.25 15.31
CA ILE A 504 -7.44 15.68 14.63
C ILE A 504 -7.15 14.20 14.42
N ASP A 505 -7.94 13.35 15.07
CA ASP A 505 -7.87 11.91 14.85
C ASP A 505 -8.04 11.65 13.33
N MET A 506 -7.35 10.65 12.79
CA MET A 506 -7.43 10.36 11.35
C MET A 506 -8.88 10.16 10.89
N GLU A 507 -9.72 9.76 11.81
CA GLU A 507 -11.16 9.61 11.65
C GLU A 507 -11.86 10.97 11.40
N ASP A 508 -11.38 12.05 12.03
CA ASP A 508 -11.94 13.42 11.89
C ASP A 508 -11.59 14.07 10.53
N LEU A 509 -10.59 13.53 9.81
CA LEU A 509 -10.21 13.99 8.46
C LEU A 509 -11.01 13.30 7.34
N ILE A 510 -11.75 12.25 7.67
CA ILE A 510 -12.59 11.52 6.75
C ILE A 510 -14.01 11.98 6.96
N ALA A 511 -14.65 12.50 5.91
CA ALA A 511 -16.06 12.87 6.01
C ALA A 511 -16.87 11.68 6.50
N GLU A 512 -17.68 11.89 7.53
CA GLU A 512 -18.68 10.92 7.94
C GLU A 512 -19.81 10.94 6.91
N GLU A 513 -19.92 9.86 6.16
CA GLU A 513 -20.95 9.70 5.15
C GLU A 513 -21.52 8.28 5.19
N GLU A 514 -22.81 8.16 4.90
CA GLU A 514 -23.41 6.86 4.76
C GLU A 514 -23.05 6.23 3.41
N CYS A 515 -22.54 5.02 3.46
CA CYS A 515 -22.07 4.27 2.30
C CYS A 515 -22.82 2.95 2.18
N VAL A 516 -23.00 2.50 0.94
CA VAL A 516 -23.46 1.15 0.59
C VAL A 516 -22.23 0.26 0.42
N PHE A 517 -22.13 -0.75 1.27
CA PHE A 517 -21.09 -1.78 1.20
C PHE A 517 -21.62 -2.97 0.44
N THR A 518 -20.93 -3.38 -0.58
CA THR A 518 -21.34 -4.45 -1.48
C THR A 518 -20.27 -5.52 -1.50
N LEU A 519 -20.64 -6.78 -1.23
CA LEU A 519 -19.76 -7.95 -1.30
C LEU A 519 -20.31 -8.92 -2.34
N SER A 520 -19.48 -9.35 -3.29
CA SER A 520 -19.84 -10.37 -4.26
C SER A 520 -19.53 -11.79 -3.77
N HIS A 521 -20.13 -12.79 -4.40
CA HIS A 521 -19.93 -14.22 -4.10
C HIS A 521 -18.45 -14.63 -4.23
N ASN A 522 -17.73 -14.06 -5.17
CA ASN A 522 -16.29 -14.28 -5.37
C ASN A 522 -15.39 -13.39 -4.49
N GLY A 523 -15.98 -12.72 -3.49
CA GLY A 523 -15.25 -11.96 -2.48
C GLY A 523 -14.75 -10.59 -2.92
N TYR A 524 -15.39 -9.94 -3.90
CA TYR A 524 -15.09 -8.54 -4.22
C TYR A 524 -15.93 -7.61 -3.37
N ILE A 525 -15.26 -6.71 -2.64
CA ILE A 525 -15.90 -5.74 -1.74
C ILE A 525 -15.59 -4.32 -2.19
N LYS A 526 -16.55 -3.43 -2.01
CA LYS A 526 -16.41 -1.99 -2.17
C LYS A 526 -17.34 -1.23 -1.25
N ARG A 527 -17.05 0.04 -1.03
CA ARG A 527 -18.03 1.03 -0.53
C ARG A 527 -18.35 2.04 -1.62
N THR A 528 -19.60 2.48 -1.67
CA THR A 528 -20.08 3.51 -2.58
C THR A 528 -20.94 4.47 -1.77
N PRO A 529 -20.76 5.81 -1.87
CA PRO A 529 -21.65 6.76 -1.18
C PRO A 529 -23.12 6.46 -1.48
N ALA A 530 -23.97 6.47 -0.46
CA ALA A 530 -25.39 6.13 -0.61
C ALA A 530 -26.11 7.08 -1.58
N ALA A 531 -25.65 8.33 -1.66
CA ALA A 531 -26.16 9.36 -2.57
C ALA A 531 -25.99 9.02 -4.07
N GLU A 532 -25.08 8.10 -4.44
CA GLU A 532 -24.94 7.65 -5.84
C GLU A 532 -26.15 6.82 -6.32
N TYR A 533 -26.99 6.33 -5.42
CA TYR A 533 -28.19 5.56 -5.74
C TYR A 533 -29.44 6.42 -5.58
N ARG A 534 -29.98 6.97 -6.67
CA ARG A 534 -31.21 7.77 -6.68
C ARG A 534 -32.44 6.93 -6.41
N ALA A 535 -33.39 7.48 -5.63
CA ALA A 535 -34.66 6.82 -5.36
C ALA A 535 -35.49 6.59 -6.65
N GLN A 536 -36.15 5.44 -6.78
CA GLN A 536 -36.99 5.08 -7.90
C GLN A 536 -38.35 4.59 -7.41
N SER A 537 -39.41 4.79 -8.21
CA SER A 537 -40.73 4.25 -7.93
C SER A 537 -40.72 2.72 -7.97
N ARG A 538 -41.56 2.07 -7.17
CA ARG A 538 -41.74 0.61 -7.17
C ARG A 538 -42.01 0.06 -8.59
N GLY A 539 -41.41 -1.08 -8.92
CA GLY A 539 -41.58 -1.73 -10.23
C GLY A 539 -40.63 -1.16 -11.30
N GLY A 540 -39.69 -0.32 -10.94
CA GLY A 540 -38.63 0.20 -11.81
C GLY A 540 -37.66 -0.90 -12.27
N LYS A 541 -36.81 -0.58 -13.29
CA LYS A 541 -35.81 -1.52 -13.83
C LYS A 541 -34.49 -1.55 -13.02
N GLY A 542 -34.29 -0.58 -12.11
CA GLY A 542 -33.05 -0.44 -11.35
C GLY A 542 -31.89 0.13 -12.16
N VAL A 543 -30.75 0.28 -11.51
CA VAL A 543 -29.48 0.71 -12.10
C VAL A 543 -28.40 -0.29 -11.76
N ARG A 544 -27.39 -0.40 -12.62
CA ARG A 544 -26.29 -1.35 -12.39
C ARG A 544 -25.46 -0.91 -11.21
N GLY A 545 -25.40 -1.75 -10.16
CA GLY A 545 -24.71 -1.45 -8.90
C GLY A 545 -23.31 -2.01 -8.80
N MET A 546 -22.96 -3.01 -9.62
CA MET A 546 -21.63 -3.63 -9.64
C MET A 546 -21.41 -4.34 -10.98
N ALA A 547 -20.20 -4.27 -11.54
CA ALA A 547 -19.79 -5.11 -12.66
C ALA A 547 -19.34 -6.47 -12.14
N THR A 548 -20.04 -7.52 -12.51
CA THR A 548 -19.71 -8.92 -12.17
C THR A 548 -19.23 -9.67 -13.41
N ARG A 549 -18.48 -10.78 -13.22
CA ARG A 549 -18.19 -11.75 -14.29
C ARG A 549 -19.38 -12.71 -14.44
N GLU A 550 -19.41 -13.52 -15.52
CA GLU A 550 -20.51 -14.44 -15.84
C GLU A 550 -20.88 -15.41 -14.69
N GLU A 551 -19.96 -15.67 -13.74
CA GLU A 551 -20.17 -16.60 -12.61
C GLU A 551 -20.15 -15.89 -11.24
N ASP A 552 -20.16 -14.55 -11.17
CA ASP A 552 -20.13 -13.77 -9.92
C ASP A 552 -21.41 -12.95 -9.78
N TYR A 553 -21.93 -12.84 -8.57
CA TYR A 553 -23.13 -12.07 -8.24
C TYR A 553 -22.97 -11.38 -6.89
N VAL A 554 -23.78 -10.38 -6.63
CA VAL A 554 -23.79 -9.67 -5.35
C VAL A 554 -24.43 -10.57 -4.29
N GLU A 555 -23.66 -10.96 -3.28
CA GLU A 555 -24.13 -11.84 -2.21
C GLU A 555 -24.65 -11.06 -1.00
N SER A 556 -24.00 -9.95 -0.67
CA SER A 556 -24.37 -9.16 0.51
C SER A 556 -24.29 -7.65 0.23
N VAL A 557 -25.30 -6.93 0.72
CA VAL A 557 -25.37 -5.47 0.69
C VAL A 557 -25.84 -4.98 2.05
N PHE A 558 -25.17 -3.96 2.59
CA PHE A 558 -25.63 -3.27 3.79
C PHE A 558 -25.13 -1.81 3.78
N THR A 559 -25.74 -0.98 4.62
CA THR A 559 -25.35 0.41 4.79
C THR A 559 -24.71 0.65 6.13
N ALA A 560 -23.66 1.46 6.13
CA ALA A 560 -22.96 1.89 7.34
C ALA A 560 -22.25 3.21 7.06
N SER A 561 -21.92 3.96 8.13
CA SER A 561 -21.06 5.14 8.05
C SER A 561 -19.62 4.75 7.74
N THR A 562 -18.88 5.66 7.10
CA THR A 562 -17.42 5.55 6.94
C THR A 562 -16.70 5.35 8.28
N HIS A 563 -17.23 5.86 9.38
CA HIS A 563 -16.67 5.80 10.74
C HIS A 563 -17.09 4.57 11.54
N ASP A 564 -18.07 3.80 11.07
CA ASP A 564 -18.51 2.58 11.75
C ASP A 564 -17.46 1.46 11.71
N PHE A 565 -17.48 0.62 12.74
CA PHE A 565 -16.79 -0.66 12.68
C PHE A 565 -17.61 -1.66 11.88
N ILE A 566 -16.96 -2.39 11.00
CA ILE A 566 -17.56 -3.48 10.24
C ILE A 566 -16.95 -4.79 10.72
N LEU A 567 -17.80 -5.64 11.24
CA LEU A 567 -17.48 -6.99 11.70
C LEU A 567 -17.74 -7.96 10.54
N PHE A 568 -16.72 -8.68 10.13
CA PHE A 568 -16.77 -9.68 9.05
C PHE A 568 -16.74 -11.07 9.68
N PHE A 569 -17.78 -11.84 9.54
CA PHE A 569 -17.87 -13.22 10.01
C PHE A 569 -17.63 -14.18 8.87
N SER A 570 -16.65 -15.05 9.02
CA SER A 570 -16.28 -16.01 7.97
C SER A 570 -17.05 -17.31 8.05
N SER A 571 -17.03 -18.07 6.96
CA SER A 571 -17.60 -19.44 6.87
C SER A 571 -16.98 -20.43 7.89
N ARG A 572 -15.80 -20.11 8.41
CA ARG A 572 -15.10 -20.88 9.47
C ARG A 572 -15.42 -20.40 10.89
N GLY A 573 -16.34 -19.45 11.02
CA GLY A 573 -16.71 -18.86 12.32
C GLY A 573 -15.67 -17.92 12.91
N GLN A 574 -14.75 -17.39 12.10
CA GLN A 574 -13.83 -16.32 12.51
C GLN A 574 -14.54 -14.96 12.37
N VAL A 575 -14.10 -13.98 13.15
CA VAL A 575 -14.51 -12.58 13.00
C VAL A 575 -13.30 -11.69 12.80
N TYR A 576 -13.39 -10.79 11.83
CA TYR A 576 -12.43 -9.75 11.52
C TYR A 576 -13.11 -8.38 11.68
N VAL A 577 -12.35 -7.36 12.05
CA VAL A 577 -12.88 -6.00 12.26
C VAL A 577 -12.11 -5.01 11.39
N ARG A 578 -12.85 -4.11 10.71
CA ARG A 578 -12.32 -2.96 9.95
C ARG A 578 -13.23 -1.74 10.15
N LYS A 579 -12.65 -0.55 10.03
CA LYS A 579 -13.43 0.69 9.90
C LYS A 579 -14.00 0.81 8.48
N GLY A 580 -15.16 1.42 8.31
CA GLY A 580 -15.81 1.60 7.01
C GLY A 580 -14.90 2.29 5.98
N TYR A 581 -14.17 3.33 6.38
CA TYR A 581 -13.23 4.04 5.51
C TYR A 581 -12.02 3.21 5.05
N GLN A 582 -11.72 2.09 5.72
CA GLN A 582 -10.63 1.18 5.32
C GLN A 582 -11.03 0.29 4.14
N ILE A 583 -12.31 0.25 3.80
CA ILE A 583 -12.80 -0.44 2.61
C ILE A 583 -12.71 0.52 1.43
N PRO A 584 -12.02 0.13 0.34
CA PRO A 584 -11.82 1.01 -0.80
C PRO A 584 -13.13 1.52 -1.39
N GLU A 585 -13.17 2.84 -1.64
CA GLU A 585 -14.25 3.48 -2.36
C GLU A 585 -14.16 3.12 -3.84
N ALA A 586 -15.29 2.83 -4.44
CA ALA A 586 -15.36 2.57 -5.86
C ALA A 586 -16.73 3.01 -6.39
N GLY A 587 -16.74 3.55 -7.59
CA GLY A 587 -17.96 4.01 -8.26
C GLY A 587 -18.97 2.87 -8.42
N ARG A 588 -20.20 3.23 -8.62
CA ARG A 588 -21.37 2.33 -8.66
C ARG A 588 -21.18 1.11 -9.57
N SER A 589 -20.63 1.30 -10.77
CA SER A 589 -20.41 0.22 -11.74
C SER A 589 -19.10 -0.53 -11.58
N ALA A 590 -18.20 -0.09 -10.71
CA ALA A 590 -16.90 -0.72 -10.51
C ALA A 590 -17.02 -2.06 -9.77
N ARG A 591 -16.07 -2.96 -9.99
CA ARG A 591 -16.05 -4.31 -9.39
C ARG A 591 -15.63 -4.31 -7.90
N GLY A 592 -14.86 -3.32 -7.46
CA GLY A 592 -14.29 -3.28 -6.12
C GLY A 592 -12.98 -4.08 -5.98
N THR A 593 -12.54 -4.27 -4.74
CA THR A 593 -11.28 -4.93 -4.36
C THR A 593 -11.56 -6.31 -3.78
N ASN A 594 -10.72 -7.29 -4.08
CA ASN A 594 -10.86 -8.62 -3.48
C ASN A 594 -10.61 -8.53 -1.96
N ILE A 595 -11.52 -9.12 -1.18
CA ILE A 595 -11.53 -9.05 0.28
C ILE A 595 -10.28 -9.66 0.93
N VAL A 596 -9.61 -10.61 0.26
CA VAL A 596 -8.33 -11.18 0.74
C VAL A 596 -7.20 -10.14 0.81
N ASN A 597 -7.33 -9.02 0.09
CA ASN A 597 -6.40 -7.89 0.19
C ASN A 597 -6.67 -6.98 1.40
N ILE A 598 -7.82 -7.15 2.05
CA ILE A 598 -8.27 -6.34 3.18
C ILE A 598 -8.22 -7.16 4.47
N LEU A 599 -8.58 -8.45 4.39
CA LEU A 599 -8.64 -9.38 5.51
C LEU A 599 -7.69 -10.56 5.27
N PRO A 600 -6.96 -11.03 6.30
CA PRO A 600 -6.08 -12.19 6.20
C PRO A 600 -6.88 -13.49 6.25
N LEU A 601 -7.65 -13.77 5.18
CA LEU A 601 -8.45 -14.99 5.07
C LEU A 601 -7.55 -16.17 4.71
N GLU A 602 -7.87 -17.35 5.27
CA GLU A 602 -7.25 -18.60 4.86
C GLU A 602 -7.78 -19.07 3.49
N PRO A 603 -7.04 -19.98 2.81
CA PRO A 603 -7.53 -20.58 1.56
C PRO A 603 -8.94 -21.18 1.75
N GLU A 604 -9.84 -20.91 0.79
CA GLU A 604 -11.25 -21.32 0.78
C GLU A 604 -12.14 -20.72 1.90
N GLU A 605 -11.62 -19.84 2.74
CA GLU A 605 -12.43 -19.09 3.71
C GLU A 605 -13.19 -17.97 3.01
N LYS A 606 -14.51 -17.90 3.21
CA LYS A 606 -15.40 -16.86 2.68
C LYS A 606 -16.01 -16.05 3.80
N ILE A 607 -16.44 -14.85 3.51
CA ILE A 607 -17.24 -14.03 4.44
C ILE A 607 -18.70 -14.35 4.25
N SER A 608 -19.33 -14.87 5.29
CA SER A 608 -20.74 -15.29 5.30
C SER A 608 -21.71 -14.23 5.84
N ALA A 609 -21.24 -13.36 6.72
CA ALA A 609 -22.06 -12.28 7.28
C ALA A 609 -21.23 -11.05 7.62
N MET A 610 -21.84 -9.88 7.49
CA MET A 610 -21.27 -8.60 7.89
C MET A 610 -22.21 -7.88 8.85
N LEU A 611 -21.64 -7.24 9.88
CA LEU A 611 -22.40 -6.52 10.89
C LEU A 611 -21.80 -5.14 11.11
N ARG A 612 -22.66 -4.12 11.15
CA ARG A 612 -22.33 -2.76 11.55
C ARG A 612 -22.17 -2.71 13.08
N GLY A 613 -21.06 -2.21 13.58
CA GLY A 613 -20.79 -1.98 15.00
C GLY A 613 -20.62 -0.51 15.31
N LYS A 614 -21.49 0.04 16.18
CA LYS A 614 -21.40 1.43 16.69
C LYS A 614 -20.61 1.55 18.00
N GLY A 615 -19.59 0.73 18.22
CA GLY A 615 -18.84 0.63 19.47
C GLY A 615 -19.29 -0.58 20.31
N LEU A 616 -18.38 -1.07 21.16
CA LEU A 616 -18.63 -2.22 22.04
C LEU A 616 -19.22 -1.74 23.37
N GLN A 617 -20.51 -1.99 23.59
CA GLN A 617 -21.19 -1.66 24.85
C GLN A 617 -21.33 -2.89 25.75
N GLU A 618 -21.34 -2.70 27.06
CA GLU A 618 -21.29 -3.80 28.05
C GLU A 618 -22.52 -4.71 28.03
N ASP A 619 -23.68 -4.17 27.73
CA ASP A 619 -24.97 -4.89 27.77
C ASP A 619 -25.42 -5.41 26.39
N ASP A 620 -24.57 -5.35 25.39
CA ASP A 620 -24.90 -5.77 24.04
C ASP A 620 -24.50 -7.22 23.76
N PHE A 621 -25.38 -7.89 23.00
CA PHE A 621 -25.17 -9.25 22.55
C PHE A 621 -25.14 -9.33 21.02
N ILE A 622 -24.46 -10.33 20.51
CA ILE A 622 -24.54 -10.72 19.11
C ILE A 622 -25.29 -12.02 19.02
N MET A 623 -26.37 -12.01 18.23
CA MET A 623 -27.15 -13.19 17.88
C MET A 623 -26.73 -13.68 16.51
N PHE A 624 -26.36 -14.93 16.41
CA PHE A 624 -26.00 -15.62 15.18
C PHE A 624 -27.13 -16.54 14.73
N PHE A 625 -27.37 -16.61 13.43
CA PHE A 625 -28.37 -17.48 12.81
C PHE A 625 -27.73 -18.24 11.66
N THR A 626 -27.86 -19.56 11.68
CA THR A 626 -27.32 -20.43 10.63
C THR A 626 -28.42 -20.89 9.67
N LYS A 627 -28.02 -21.32 8.49
CA LYS A 627 -28.87 -21.84 7.42
C LYS A 627 -29.77 -23.00 7.90
N ASN A 628 -29.20 -23.88 8.72
CA ASN A 628 -29.93 -25.05 9.26
C ASN A 628 -30.78 -24.74 10.50
N GLY A 629 -31.04 -23.44 10.77
CA GLY A 629 -31.96 -23.02 11.83
C GLY A 629 -31.38 -23.08 13.25
N VAL A 630 -30.06 -22.97 13.39
CA VAL A 630 -29.39 -22.84 14.69
C VAL A 630 -29.20 -21.36 15.03
N THR A 631 -29.27 -21.01 16.32
CA THR A 631 -28.99 -19.67 16.82
C THR A 631 -28.05 -19.72 18.02
N LYS A 632 -27.26 -18.67 18.18
CA LYS A 632 -26.35 -18.49 19.31
C LYS A 632 -26.39 -17.04 19.78
N ARG A 633 -26.39 -16.84 21.10
CA ARG A 633 -26.24 -15.53 21.71
C ARG A 633 -24.88 -15.43 22.37
N MET A 634 -24.14 -14.36 22.09
CA MET A 634 -22.82 -14.11 22.62
C MET A 634 -22.71 -12.67 23.10
N SER A 635 -22.06 -12.41 24.22
CA SER A 635 -21.77 -11.04 24.65
C SER A 635 -20.82 -10.36 23.69
N GLN A 636 -21.08 -9.09 23.36
CA GLN A 636 -20.21 -8.28 22.51
C GLN A 636 -18.81 -8.07 23.11
N LEU A 637 -18.70 -8.14 24.45
CA LEU A 637 -17.44 -8.06 25.17
C LEU A 637 -16.45 -9.17 24.83
N GLU A 638 -16.93 -10.30 24.36
CA GLU A 638 -16.08 -11.38 23.85
C GLU A 638 -15.26 -10.97 22.62
N LEU A 639 -15.61 -9.85 21.97
CA LEU A 639 -14.95 -9.29 20.81
C LEU A 639 -14.07 -8.06 21.13
N ARG A 640 -13.81 -7.75 22.41
CA ARG A 640 -12.99 -6.60 22.84
C ARG A 640 -11.59 -6.58 22.19
N ASN A 641 -11.00 -7.75 21.97
CA ASN A 641 -9.62 -7.87 21.50
C ASN A 641 -9.55 -8.70 20.22
N VAL A 642 -10.26 -8.26 19.18
CA VAL A 642 -10.12 -8.88 17.86
C VAL A 642 -8.78 -8.47 17.26
N ARG A 643 -7.86 -9.43 17.17
CA ARG A 643 -6.55 -9.22 16.55
C ARG A 643 -6.69 -9.05 15.03
N LYS A 644 -5.66 -8.50 14.38
CA LYS A 644 -5.65 -8.36 12.91
C LYS A 644 -5.92 -9.68 12.17
N ASN A 645 -5.50 -10.80 12.75
CA ASN A 645 -5.70 -12.15 12.21
C ASN A 645 -7.06 -12.78 12.55
N GLY A 646 -7.98 -11.97 13.10
CA GLY A 646 -9.30 -12.45 13.52
C GLY A 646 -9.28 -13.28 14.81
N ILE A 647 -10.48 -13.58 15.32
CA ILE A 647 -10.68 -14.51 16.42
C ILE A 647 -11.90 -15.38 16.12
N ARG A 648 -11.96 -16.59 16.72
CA ARG A 648 -13.14 -17.46 16.58
C ARG A 648 -14.33 -16.88 17.36
N ALA A 649 -15.47 -16.71 16.68
CA ALA A 649 -16.73 -16.20 17.22
C ALA A 649 -17.80 -17.29 17.36
N LEU A 650 -17.79 -18.31 16.50
CA LEU A 650 -18.81 -19.36 16.40
C LEU A 650 -18.16 -20.69 15.97
N ASP A 651 -18.65 -21.79 16.51
CA ASP A 651 -18.35 -23.13 16.01
C ASP A 651 -19.48 -23.60 15.08
N ILE A 652 -19.18 -23.60 13.77
CA ILE A 652 -20.16 -23.94 12.73
C ILE A 652 -20.07 -25.44 12.45
N ARG A 653 -21.20 -26.14 12.46
CA ARG A 653 -21.29 -27.58 12.18
C ARG A 653 -21.02 -27.86 10.71
N GLU A 654 -20.53 -29.04 10.42
CA GLU A 654 -20.31 -29.48 9.03
C GLU A 654 -21.63 -29.45 8.23
N GLY A 655 -21.58 -28.84 7.05
CA GLY A 655 -22.75 -28.66 6.19
C GLY A 655 -23.73 -27.55 6.61
N ASP A 656 -23.35 -26.69 7.59
CA ASP A 656 -24.12 -25.51 7.98
C ASP A 656 -23.34 -24.25 7.62
N GLU A 657 -24.04 -23.14 7.48
CA GLU A 657 -23.48 -21.84 7.12
C GLU A 657 -24.09 -20.73 7.98
N LEU A 658 -23.31 -19.72 8.31
CA LEU A 658 -23.81 -18.52 8.96
C LEU A 658 -24.57 -17.67 7.94
N VAL A 659 -25.85 -17.37 8.23
CA VAL A 659 -26.70 -16.54 7.38
C VAL A 659 -26.70 -15.09 7.85
N GLN A 660 -26.81 -14.87 9.14
CA GLN A 660 -26.94 -13.52 9.68
C GLN A 660 -26.41 -13.41 11.12
N ALA A 661 -25.89 -12.23 11.41
CA ALA A 661 -25.57 -11.79 12.76
C ALA A 661 -26.36 -10.50 13.08
N LEU A 662 -26.86 -10.36 14.29
CA LEU A 662 -27.60 -9.20 14.77
C LEU A 662 -27.10 -8.76 16.13
N THR A 663 -26.98 -7.45 16.35
CA THR A 663 -26.76 -6.89 17.68
C THR A 663 -28.10 -6.79 18.43
N THR A 664 -28.16 -7.26 19.68
CA THR A 664 -29.33 -7.17 20.57
C THR A 664 -28.95 -6.62 21.94
N HIS A 665 -29.92 -6.10 22.68
CA HIS A 665 -29.69 -5.37 23.95
C HIS A 665 -30.32 -6.06 25.17
N GLY A 666 -30.58 -7.38 25.10
CA GLY A 666 -31.07 -8.16 26.26
C GLY A 666 -32.60 -8.20 26.42
N SER A 667 -33.35 -7.40 25.64
CA SER A 667 -34.81 -7.29 25.72
C SER A 667 -35.53 -7.47 24.39
N GLU A 668 -34.83 -7.98 23.38
CA GLU A 668 -35.35 -8.09 22.04
C GLU A 668 -36.19 -9.36 21.81
N LYS A 669 -37.17 -9.24 20.93
CA LYS A 669 -37.82 -10.37 20.30
C LYS A 669 -37.28 -10.55 18.91
N LEU A 670 -37.07 -11.77 18.48
CA LEU A 670 -36.41 -12.09 17.21
C LEU A 670 -37.39 -12.83 16.32
N LEU A 671 -37.48 -12.42 15.06
CA LEU A 671 -38.25 -13.09 14.04
C LEU A 671 -37.28 -13.73 13.03
N VAL A 672 -37.29 -15.04 12.95
CA VAL A 672 -36.54 -15.84 11.98
C VAL A 672 -37.43 -16.25 10.83
N VAL A 673 -36.98 -15.99 9.60
CA VAL A 673 -37.75 -16.23 8.35
C VAL A 673 -37.05 -17.28 7.51
N THR A 674 -37.81 -18.22 6.96
CA THR A 674 -37.30 -19.28 6.10
C THR A 674 -37.60 -19.01 4.63
N ARG A 675 -36.80 -19.60 3.76
CA ARG A 675 -36.94 -19.57 2.31
C ARG A 675 -38.32 -20.07 1.86
N GLY A 676 -38.80 -21.13 2.49
CA GLY A 676 -40.10 -21.73 2.26
C GLY A 676 -41.32 -20.95 2.79
N GLY A 677 -41.14 -19.71 3.27
CA GLY A 677 -42.23 -18.83 3.68
C GLY A 677 -42.75 -19.07 5.08
N MET A 678 -41.99 -19.67 5.99
CA MET A 678 -42.32 -19.80 7.39
C MET A 678 -41.55 -18.75 8.22
N ALA A 679 -42.08 -18.37 9.40
CA ALA A 679 -41.41 -17.50 10.32
C ALA A 679 -41.75 -17.84 11.76
N ILE A 680 -40.78 -17.70 12.67
CA ILE A 680 -40.97 -17.88 14.11
C ILE A 680 -40.48 -16.64 14.86
N ARG A 681 -41.30 -16.12 15.78
CA ARG A 681 -40.96 -15.01 16.67
C ARG A 681 -40.79 -15.55 18.07
N PHE A 682 -39.63 -15.31 18.70
CA PHE A 682 -39.31 -15.77 20.07
C PHE A 682 -38.53 -14.70 20.80
N ASP A 683 -38.43 -14.84 22.15
CA ASP A 683 -37.67 -13.93 23.01
C ASP A 683 -36.18 -14.30 22.96
N GLU A 684 -35.29 -13.31 22.84
CA GLU A 684 -33.84 -13.56 22.83
C GLU A 684 -33.33 -14.25 24.08
N ASN A 685 -34.03 -14.06 25.23
CA ASN A 685 -33.68 -14.72 26.49
C ASN A 685 -33.95 -16.21 26.51
N ASP A 686 -34.74 -16.74 25.55
CA ASP A 686 -34.85 -18.19 25.34
C ASP A 686 -33.51 -18.80 24.87
N VAL A 687 -32.55 -17.97 24.47
CA VAL A 687 -31.19 -18.34 24.10
C VAL A 687 -30.23 -17.81 25.18
N ARG A 688 -29.72 -18.69 26.03
CA ARG A 688 -28.73 -18.29 27.04
C ARG A 688 -27.46 -17.73 26.38
N PRO A 689 -26.77 -16.74 26.98
CA PRO A 689 -25.45 -16.33 26.53
C PRO A 689 -24.45 -17.49 26.51
N MET A 690 -23.64 -17.59 25.48
CA MET A 690 -22.67 -18.67 25.26
C MET A 690 -21.33 -18.10 24.85
N GLY A 691 -20.24 -18.75 25.26
CA GLY A 691 -18.88 -18.37 24.88
C GLY A 691 -18.60 -18.60 23.38
N ARG A 692 -17.49 -18.05 22.90
CA ARG A 692 -17.08 -18.03 21.49
C ARG A 692 -17.08 -19.39 20.78
N THR A 693 -16.70 -20.46 21.46
CA THR A 693 -16.55 -21.81 20.91
C THR A 693 -17.81 -22.66 20.90
N ALA A 694 -18.98 -22.13 21.33
CA ALA A 694 -20.22 -22.86 21.35
C ALA A 694 -20.88 -22.90 19.96
N ALA A 695 -21.53 -24.03 19.61
CA ALA A 695 -22.23 -24.24 18.33
C ALA A 695 -23.67 -23.69 18.31
N GLY A 696 -24.25 -23.31 19.46
CA GLY A 696 -25.61 -22.76 19.54
C GLY A 696 -26.71 -23.79 19.77
N VAL A 697 -27.96 -23.33 19.66
CA VAL A 697 -29.20 -24.09 19.91
C VAL A 697 -30.19 -23.91 18.76
N ARG A 698 -31.17 -24.76 18.63
CA ARG A 698 -32.17 -24.67 17.55
C ARG A 698 -33.08 -23.44 17.72
N ALA A 699 -33.18 -22.60 16.67
CA ALA A 699 -34.08 -21.46 16.59
C ALA A 699 -35.44 -21.84 15.99
N ILE A 700 -35.45 -22.57 14.89
CA ILE A 700 -36.67 -23.01 14.17
C ILE A 700 -36.49 -24.46 13.71
N ARG A 701 -37.58 -25.20 13.64
CA ARG A 701 -37.64 -26.54 13.04
C ARG A 701 -37.97 -26.39 11.57
N LEU A 702 -37.03 -26.61 10.72
CA LEU A 702 -37.18 -26.53 9.26
C LEU A 702 -37.92 -27.75 8.72
N LYS A 703 -38.60 -27.57 7.62
CA LYS A 703 -39.13 -28.65 6.78
C LYS A 703 -38.00 -29.20 5.89
N ASP A 704 -38.16 -30.37 5.34
CA ASP A 704 -37.18 -30.95 4.43
C ASP A 704 -36.99 -30.02 3.22
N GLY A 705 -35.72 -29.65 2.98
CA GLY A 705 -35.32 -28.77 1.91
C GLY A 705 -35.51 -27.26 2.17
N ASP A 706 -36.02 -26.84 3.36
CA ASP A 706 -36.17 -25.44 3.74
C ASP A 706 -34.91 -24.95 4.49
N GLU A 707 -34.66 -23.66 4.42
CA GLU A 707 -33.49 -23.02 5.05
C GLU A 707 -33.86 -21.66 5.62
N VAL A 708 -33.12 -21.20 6.62
CA VAL A 708 -33.22 -19.82 7.14
C VAL A 708 -32.57 -18.86 6.17
N VAL A 709 -33.28 -17.76 5.85
CA VAL A 709 -32.77 -16.71 4.95
C VAL A 709 -32.59 -15.38 5.63
N ALA A 710 -33.28 -15.13 6.74
CA ALA A 710 -33.15 -13.87 7.48
C ALA A 710 -33.58 -14.02 8.93
N ALA A 711 -33.06 -13.13 9.77
CA ALA A 711 -33.54 -12.87 11.11
C ALA A 711 -33.62 -11.35 11.34
N VAL A 712 -34.68 -10.90 12.05
CA VAL A 712 -34.87 -9.47 12.33
C VAL A 712 -35.26 -9.24 13.79
N ARG A 713 -34.87 -8.08 14.33
CA ARG A 713 -35.35 -7.62 15.64
C ARG A 713 -36.84 -7.26 15.54
N ALA A 714 -37.64 -7.82 16.38
CA ALA A 714 -39.10 -7.81 16.29
C ALA A 714 -39.75 -7.45 17.64
N ALA A 715 -39.17 -6.56 18.42
CA ALA A 715 -39.74 -6.08 19.68
C ALA A 715 -40.91 -5.12 19.48
N ASP A 716 -40.78 -4.21 18.53
CA ASP A 716 -41.72 -3.17 18.18
C ASP A 716 -42.86 -3.76 17.32
N GLU A 717 -44.09 -3.83 17.86
CA GLU A 717 -45.22 -4.47 17.20
C GLU A 717 -45.88 -3.62 16.11
N ASP A 718 -45.67 -2.29 16.15
CA ASP A 718 -46.19 -1.34 15.16
C ASP A 718 -45.31 -1.26 13.92
N ALA A 719 -44.04 -1.58 14.04
CA ALA A 719 -43.15 -1.71 12.89
C ALA A 719 -43.57 -2.88 11.97
N ALA A 720 -43.08 -2.86 10.77
CA ALA A 720 -43.35 -3.89 9.77
C ALA A 720 -42.07 -4.68 9.42
N VAL A 721 -42.27 -5.92 9.02
CA VAL A 721 -41.25 -6.73 8.35
C VAL A 721 -41.51 -6.67 6.85
N LEU A 722 -40.54 -6.17 6.10
CA LEU A 722 -40.49 -6.30 4.66
C LEU A 722 -39.90 -7.67 4.30
N THR A 723 -40.66 -8.46 3.54
CA THR A 723 -40.21 -9.72 2.95
C THR A 723 -40.13 -9.57 1.44
N VAL A 724 -39.05 -10.09 0.84
CA VAL A 724 -38.80 -10.00 -0.61
C VAL A 724 -38.46 -11.38 -1.15
N THR A 725 -38.98 -11.68 -2.36
CA THR A 725 -38.78 -12.95 -3.06
C THR A 725 -37.86 -12.80 -4.27
N GLU A 726 -37.32 -13.91 -4.75
CA GLU A 726 -36.36 -13.99 -5.86
C GLU A 726 -36.87 -13.37 -7.17
N ASN A 727 -38.20 -13.44 -7.44
CA ASN A 727 -38.79 -12.84 -8.62
C ASN A 727 -39.21 -11.38 -8.45
N GLY A 728 -38.68 -10.70 -7.40
CA GLY A 728 -38.87 -9.28 -7.15
C GLY A 728 -40.24 -8.89 -6.61
N TYR A 729 -40.96 -9.79 -5.98
CA TYR A 729 -42.18 -9.51 -5.22
C TYR A 729 -41.83 -9.27 -3.75
N GLY A 730 -42.65 -8.45 -3.10
CA GLY A 730 -42.47 -8.21 -1.66
C GLY A 730 -43.65 -7.52 -1.03
N LYS A 731 -43.65 -7.46 0.29
CA LYS A 731 -44.68 -6.81 1.10
C LYS A 731 -44.15 -6.45 2.45
N ARG A 732 -44.78 -5.49 3.07
CA ARG A 732 -44.67 -5.22 4.51
C ARG A 732 -45.74 -5.93 5.28
N THR A 733 -45.43 -6.54 6.41
CA THR A 733 -46.37 -7.17 7.35
C THR A 733 -46.05 -6.67 8.76
N ARG A 734 -47.09 -6.21 9.51
CA ARG A 734 -46.89 -5.75 10.88
C ARG A 734 -46.30 -6.85 11.76
N ILE A 735 -45.35 -6.49 12.57
CA ILE A 735 -44.69 -7.44 13.51
C ILE A 735 -45.66 -8.00 14.50
N GLY A 736 -46.69 -7.23 14.94
CA GLY A 736 -47.78 -7.67 15.83
C GLY A 736 -48.61 -8.83 15.28
N GLU A 737 -48.61 -9.10 13.96
CA GLU A 737 -49.26 -10.28 13.39
C GLU A 737 -48.55 -11.61 13.69
N TYR A 738 -47.30 -11.57 14.18
CA TYR A 738 -46.55 -12.74 14.57
C TYR A 738 -46.58 -12.93 16.07
N SER A 739 -47.38 -13.92 16.56
CA SER A 739 -47.41 -14.26 17.98
C SER A 739 -46.05 -14.77 18.44
N VAL A 740 -45.63 -14.37 19.65
CA VAL A 740 -44.41 -14.86 20.29
C VAL A 740 -44.56 -16.33 20.63
N GLN A 741 -43.62 -17.18 20.25
CA GLN A 741 -43.59 -18.62 20.43
C GLN A 741 -42.27 -19.02 21.13
N ASN A 742 -42.23 -20.20 21.71
CA ASN A 742 -40.99 -20.77 22.16
C ASN A 742 -40.09 -21.14 20.96
N ARG A 743 -38.76 -20.87 21.05
CA ARG A 743 -37.82 -21.23 20.01
C ARG A 743 -37.85 -22.72 19.67
N GLY A 744 -37.45 -23.08 18.48
CA GLY A 744 -37.39 -24.50 18.03
C GLY A 744 -38.71 -25.09 17.53
N GLY A 745 -39.80 -24.29 17.47
CA GLY A 745 -41.07 -24.64 16.83
C GLY A 745 -41.00 -24.56 15.29
N GLN A 746 -42.11 -24.92 14.61
CA GLN A 746 -42.23 -24.80 13.14
C GLN A 746 -42.53 -23.40 12.66
N GLY A 747 -42.97 -22.48 13.55
CA GLY A 747 -43.35 -21.13 13.22
C GLY A 747 -44.72 -21.00 12.54
N LEU A 748 -44.95 -19.82 11.95
CA LEU A 748 -46.20 -19.43 11.27
C LEU A 748 -45.90 -19.14 9.80
N LYS A 749 -46.90 -19.33 8.93
CA LYS A 749 -46.78 -18.95 7.52
C LYS A 749 -46.66 -17.43 7.40
N THR A 750 -45.58 -16.94 6.79
CA THR A 750 -45.30 -15.50 6.58
C THR A 750 -45.55 -15.05 5.15
N TYR A 751 -45.46 -15.95 4.18
CA TYR A 751 -45.60 -15.61 2.77
C TYR A 751 -46.29 -16.74 2.00
N GLN A 752 -47.09 -16.40 1.02
CA GLN A 752 -47.66 -17.40 0.11
C GLN A 752 -46.78 -17.52 -1.12
N ILE A 753 -45.89 -18.49 -1.10
CA ILE A 753 -44.99 -18.80 -2.20
C ILE A 753 -45.76 -19.44 -3.35
N THR A 754 -45.51 -18.97 -4.56
CA THR A 754 -46.06 -19.46 -5.83
C THR A 754 -44.97 -19.43 -6.89
N GLN A 755 -45.12 -20.13 -8.02
CA GLN A 755 -44.17 -20.05 -9.14
C GLN A 755 -43.97 -18.62 -9.65
N LYS A 756 -44.97 -17.75 -9.50
CA LYS A 756 -44.91 -16.35 -9.90
C LYS A 756 -44.03 -15.53 -8.99
N THR A 757 -44.10 -15.74 -7.70
CA THR A 757 -43.36 -14.95 -6.69
C THR A 757 -41.97 -15.49 -6.48
N GLY A 758 -41.74 -16.78 -6.61
CA GLY A 758 -40.55 -17.46 -6.20
C GLY A 758 -40.39 -17.52 -4.67
N GLU A 759 -39.27 -18.01 -4.20
CA GLU A 759 -38.94 -18.22 -2.78
C GLU A 759 -38.48 -16.91 -2.11
N ILE A 760 -38.56 -16.86 -0.78
CA ILE A 760 -38.08 -15.69 -0.03
C ILE A 760 -36.54 -15.65 -0.06
N VAL A 761 -35.97 -14.47 -0.38
CA VAL A 761 -34.52 -14.22 -0.37
C VAL A 761 -34.09 -13.40 0.82
N GLY A 762 -35.02 -12.66 1.45
CA GLY A 762 -34.64 -11.86 2.62
C GLY A 762 -35.80 -11.19 3.34
N ALA A 763 -35.56 -10.76 4.56
CA ALA A 763 -36.48 -9.98 5.38
C ALA A 763 -35.74 -8.90 6.15
N LYS A 764 -36.34 -7.70 6.29
CA LYS A 764 -35.82 -6.56 7.06
C LYS A 764 -36.93 -5.88 7.85
N LYS A 765 -36.60 -5.39 9.06
CA LYS A 765 -37.51 -4.50 9.82
C LYS A 765 -37.51 -3.14 9.13
N VAL A 766 -38.68 -2.56 8.91
CA VAL A 766 -38.87 -1.22 8.35
C VAL A 766 -39.97 -0.46 9.11
N THR A 767 -39.74 0.85 9.27
CA THR A 767 -40.72 1.78 9.86
C THR A 767 -41.56 2.45 8.77
N GLY A 768 -41.03 2.62 7.60
CA GLY A 768 -41.66 3.29 6.46
C GLY A 768 -40.98 4.61 6.09
N GLU A 769 -40.12 5.11 6.93
CA GLU A 769 -39.37 6.38 6.74
C GLU A 769 -38.00 6.19 6.09
N GLU A 770 -37.64 4.96 5.82
CA GLU A 770 -36.36 4.60 5.21
C GLU A 770 -36.50 4.24 3.73
N ASP A 771 -35.39 4.19 3.03
CA ASP A 771 -35.26 3.63 1.71
C ASP A 771 -34.74 2.18 1.73
N ILE A 772 -35.15 1.40 0.73
CA ILE A 772 -34.72 0.02 0.52
C ILE A 772 -33.95 -0.10 -0.79
N LEU A 773 -32.84 -0.79 -0.72
CA LEU A 773 -32.06 -1.23 -1.87
C LEU A 773 -32.35 -2.70 -2.15
N LEU A 774 -32.76 -3.05 -3.37
CA LEU A 774 -32.89 -4.42 -3.83
C LEU A 774 -31.84 -4.68 -4.89
N VAL A 775 -31.18 -5.82 -4.81
CA VAL A 775 -30.10 -6.22 -5.69
C VAL A 775 -30.43 -7.54 -6.38
N SER A 776 -30.22 -7.61 -7.69
CA SER A 776 -30.32 -8.83 -8.47
C SER A 776 -28.96 -9.41 -8.83
N ASP A 777 -28.93 -10.70 -9.17
CA ASP A 777 -27.70 -11.45 -9.48
C ASP A 777 -26.96 -10.91 -10.73
N ASP A 778 -27.65 -10.21 -11.64
CA ASP A 778 -27.06 -9.48 -12.75
C ASP A 778 -26.35 -8.15 -12.33
N GLY A 779 -26.30 -7.85 -11.03
CA GLY A 779 -25.72 -6.63 -10.47
C GLY A 779 -26.58 -5.38 -10.56
N THR A 780 -27.86 -5.51 -10.94
CA THR A 780 -28.81 -4.40 -10.99
C THR A 780 -29.31 -4.06 -9.58
N ILE A 781 -29.29 -2.77 -9.21
CA ILE A 781 -29.77 -2.25 -7.93
C ILE A 781 -30.92 -1.27 -8.16
N ILE A 782 -31.99 -1.39 -7.38
CA ILE A 782 -33.06 -0.40 -7.30
C ILE A 782 -33.14 0.14 -5.87
N ARG A 783 -33.32 1.46 -5.73
CA ARG A 783 -33.64 2.14 -4.47
C ARG A 783 -35.08 2.59 -4.50
N MET A 784 -35.84 2.38 -3.44
CA MET A 784 -37.23 2.79 -3.30
C MET A 784 -37.57 3.11 -1.85
N GLU A 785 -38.55 3.97 -1.62
CA GLU A 785 -39.09 4.26 -0.30
C GLU A 785 -39.77 3.04 0.31
N ALA A 786 -39.41 2.65 1.53
CA ALA A 786 -40.07 1.57 2.25
C ALA A 786 -41.57 1.85 2.45
N GLY A 787 -41.91 3.11 2.73
CA GLY A 787 -43.30 3.58 2.90
C GLY A 787 -44.23 3.30 1.71
N SER A 788 -43.67 3.32 0.48
CA SER A 788 -44.42 3.07 -0.76
C SER A 788 -44.84 1.60 -0.95
N ILE A 789 -44.25 0.67 -0.18
CA ILE A 789 -44.51 -0.78 -0.29
C ILE A 789 -45.81 -1.12 0.48
N SER A 790 -46.68 -1.87 -0.12
CA SER A 790 -48.00 -2.23 0.47
C SER A 790 -47.84 -3.00 1.79
N LEU A 791 -48.62 -2.58 2.78
CA LEU A 791 -48.77 -3.27 4.07
C LEU A 791 -49.85 -4.34 3.92
N LEU A 792 -49.52 -5.62 4.04
CA LEU A 792 -50.36 -6.76 3.76
C LEU A 792 -50.23 -7.83 4.86
N GLY A 793 -51.28 -8.61 5.05
CA GLY A 793 -51.28 -9.71 6.02
C GLY A 793 -50.29 -10.84 5.69
N ARG A 794 -49.97 -11.68 6.69
CA ARG A 794 -48.94 -12.74 6.62
C ARG A 794 -49.06 -13.67 5.44
N ALA A 795 -50.24 -14.23 5.17
CA ALA A 795 -50.46 -15.30 4.17
C ALA A 795 -50.79 -14.76 2.76
N THR A 796 -50.22 -13.64 2.35
CA THR A 796 -50.40 -13.01 1.03
C THR A 796 -49.17 -13.14 0.12
N GLN A 797 -49.36 -12.91 -1.19
CA GLN A 797 -48.31 -13.01 -2.22
C GLN A 797 -47.46 -11.73 -2.40
N GLY A 798 -47.84 -10.63 -1.74
CA GLY A 798 -47.20 -9.33 -1.92
C GLY A 798 -47.46 -8.65 -3.27
N VAL A 799 -46.70 -7.58 -3.53
CA VAL A 799 -46.73 -6.76 -4.75
C VAL A 799 -45.39 -6.81 -5.46
N ARG A 800 -45.33 -6.46 -6.74
CA ARG A 800 -44.10 -6.39 -7.47
C ARG A 800 -43.30 -5.14 -7.08
N LEU A 801 -42.08 -5.31 -6.57
CA LEU A 801 -41.19 -4.25 -6.17
C LEU A 801 -40.15 -3.96 -7.26
N MET A 802 -39.59 -5.02 -7.86
CA MET A 802 -38.57 -4.93 -8.89
C MET A 802 -38.94 -5.85 -10.07
N ARG A 803 -38.45 -5.53 -11.26
CA ARG A 803 -38.50 -6.39 -12.43
C ARG A 803 -37.10 -6.82 -12.78
N PRO A 804 -36.59 -7.95 -12.27
CA PRO A 804 -35.30 -8.48 -12.70
C PRO A 804 -35.33 -8.74 -14.23
N ALA A 805 -34.13 -8.74 -14.86
CA ALA A 805 -34.01 -9.14 -16.25
C ALA A 805 -34.45 -10.60 -16.44
N GLU A 806 -34.69 -11.03 -17.69
CA GLU A 806 -35.07 -12.41 -17.97
C GLU A 806 -33.97 -13.38 -17.53
N GLY A 807 -34.31 -14.29 -16.62
CA GLY A 807 -33.35 -15.22 -16.02
C GLY A 807 -32.57 -14.69 -14.82
N ALA A 808 -32.75 -13.41 -14.44
CA ALA A 808 -32.14 -12.84 -13.25
C ALA A 808 -33.08 -12.89 -12.03
N HIS A 809 -32.50 -12.98 -10.83
CA HIS A 809 -33.21 -13.09 -9.57
C HIS A 809 -32.74 -12.03 -8.57
N VAL A 810 -33.64 -11.56 -7.71
CA VAL A 810 -33.23 -10.75 -6.56
C VAL A 810 -32.50 -11.66 -5.58
N VAL A 811 -31.32 -11.23 -5.13
CA VAL A 811 -30.43 -12.01 -4.25
C VAL A 811 -30.16 -11.33 -2.91
N ALA A 812 -30.27 -10.00 -2.84
CA ALA A 812 -29.99 -9.27 -1.61
C ALA A 812 -30.86 -8.03 -1.44
N MET A 813 -31.00 -7.57 -0.19
CA MET A 813 -31.63 -6.30 0.14
C MET A 813 -30.92 -5.59 1.29
N ALA A 814 -30.89 -4.25 1.21
CA ALA A 814 -30.35 -3.39 2.29
C ALA A 814 -31.37 -2.28 2.61
N ARG A 815 -31.22 -1.70 3.81
CA ARG A 815 -31.96 -0.52 4.27
C ARG A 815 -31.00 0.65 4.36
N THR A 816 -31.41 1.83 3.91
CA THR A 816 -30.65 3.09 4.00
C THR A 816 -31.54 4.23 4.50
N GLU A 817 -30.93 5.33 4.90
CA GLU A 817 -31.67 6.55 5.22
C GLU A 817 -32.43 7.09 4.01
N ARG A 818 -33.56 7.78 4.24
CA ARG A 818 -34.37 8.37 3.18
C ARG A 818 -33.59 9.50 2.49
N GLU A 819 -33.63 9.55 1.18
CA GLU A 819 -33.12 10.67 0.40
C GLU A 819 -34.16 11.80 0.45
N VAL A 820 -33.85 12.89 1.15
CA VAL A 820 -34.68 14.11 1.19
C VAL A 820 -34.44 14.87 -0.10
N SER A 821 -35.47 15.26 -0.83
CA SER A 821 -35.31 16.07 -2.04
C SER A 821 -35.01 17.53 -1.68
N GLU A 822 -34.26 18.23 -2.54
CA GLU A 822 -33.94 19.66 -2.35
C GLU A 822 -35.21 20.52 -2.17
N GLU A 823 -36.36 20.06 -2.70
CA GLU A 823 -37.69 20.69 -2.53
C GLU A 823 -38.28 20.47 -1.13
N GLU A 824 -38.02 19.31 -0.51
CA GLU A 824 -38.45 19.00 0.85
C GLU A 824 -37.58 19.69 1.90
N GLU A 825 -36.25 19.77 1.69
CA GLU A 825 -35.34 20.59 2.51
C GLU A 825 -35.72 22.10 2.49
N ALA A 826 -36.08 22.61 1.33
CA ALA A 826 -36.53 24.00 1.17
C ALA A 826 -37.88 24.25 1.87
N ALA A 827 -38.76 23.25 1.94
CA ALA A 827 -40.05 23.35 2.63
C ALA A 827 -39.88 23.27 4.16
N GLU A 828 -39.03 22.41 4.66
CA GLU A 828 -38.73 22.23 6.10
C GLU A 828 -38.01 23.46 6.68
N ASN A 829 -37.10 24.07 5.90
CA ASN A 829 -36.44 25.33 6.24
C ASN A 829 -37.37 26.55 6.20
N ALA A 830 -38.53 26.45 5.48
CA ALA A 830 -39.54 27.50 5.41
C ALA A 830 -40.54 27.47 6.57
N GLU A 831 -40.65 26.33 7.28
CA GLU A 831 -41.57 26.17 8.45
C GLU A 831 -40.95 26.43 9.82
N THR A 832 -39.62 26.65 9.89
CA THR A 832 -38.99 27.02 11.17
C THR A 832 -39.23 28.53 11.44
N PRO A 833 -40.03 28.90 12.47
CA PRO A 833 -40.19 30.31 12.83
C PRO A 833 -38.87 30.84 13.39
N VAL A 834 -38.36 31.91 12.82
CA VAL A 834 -37.29 32.71 13.44
C VAL A 834 -37.88 33.30 14.73
N GLU A 835 -37.54 32.72 15.90
CA GLU A 835 -37.70 33.42 17.15
C GLU A 835 -36.67 34.57 17.20
N GLU A 836 -37.22 35.82 17.27
CA GLU A 836 -36.47 37.06 17.51
C GLU A 836 -35.82 37.07 18.90
#